data_8b9ca54302b9a96ffa0152b4407e5fcf
#
_entry.id   8b9ca54302b9a96ffa0152b4407e5fcf
#
_cell.length_a   1.000
_cell.length_b   1.000
_cell.length_c   1.000
_cell.angle_alpha   90.00
_cell.angle_beta   90.00
_cell.angle_gamma   90.00
#
_symmetry.space_group_name_H-M   'P 1'
#
loop_
_entity.id
_entity.type
_entity.pdbx_description
1 polymer ?
#
loop_
_entity_poly.entity_id
_entity_poly.type
_entity_poly.pdbx_seq_one_letter_code
_entity_poly.pdbx_strand_id
1 'polypeptide(L)'
;MGGRRKKQTVGYRYRAGMHLVLCQGPVDAVQEIQIGDRTAWGDASRAPVLTVGGLGRVRLDAPTLFGGDEREGGVVGDLDVLSGAATQARNDYLMGQLGANIPAFRGVLSIVARKILFAANNPYLKPWAVRVRRFTEGWHGNAPWMASLALVRGWDDEAVVEVLVGMNPAHILVQCLTDPHWGMGYPLSTLGGSFGNAAYVLHGEEFGLNLVWTRQQPIEAFIAQVLDHIGGILYLDPYTGLFELKLLRDDYTSGSLPRIGPDEIVRIERFERAQWGELPNEITVVYTDWATGKEATVSVQNLAAIQLQGGVINQRRDYPGVNWGPLAARLALRDLRALGSPLARMTLTIAPAAFERPPLPGDVFLLHWPRLGIERMVVRVTGIDTGALGAGQWRIEAVEDVFAMGNTVLTPAPPPPPPVTVTPQPPALVLAVEVPYWELARRLGRADLDYLTDTDTYVGALAVAGGLGQLNWQMQTGASAAALADAAEEDYAPLLTLSAPLPASEADALAVAFSSSSQAQRLAVGDYAYLVDAAGQIREAVAILAFDAGAGTVDLARGVLDTTPQAHAAGTRLVGVGEWLAAEETDRAPGESVYVAAVPRTASGEGAAVLAANGQPLVLAGRQARPYPPGRIRLNGRTEPAVVAGDLTVTWAHRDRTQQTAYLVHQDEGDIGPEPGTSYTVRVRDRHGALVRTANSLTSNTWTWTVADAAADAGAAGDRVTLEITAVRDGLESWQAQARSVDRAGYGLRWGQHWGGV
;
A
#
# COMPACT_ATOMS: atom_id res chain seq x y z
N MET A 1 -21.22 -48.01 -47.42
CA MET A 1 -21.69 -46.63 -47.17
C MET A 1 -20.64 -45.89 -46.34
N GLY A 2 -19.83 -45.08 -46.99
CA GLY A 2 -18.74 -44.32 -46.35
C GLY A 2 -19.32 -43.03 -45.74
N GLY A 3 -19.41 -42.96 -44.42
CA GLY A 3 -19.81 -41.75 -43.70
C GLY A 3 -18.77 -40.66 -43.86
N ARG A 4 -19.09 -39.57 -44.54
CA ARG A 4 -18.29 -38.34 -44.54
C ARG A 4 -18.11 -37.85 -43.11
N ARG A 5 -16.87 -37.94 -42.56
CA ARG A 5 -16.50 -37.28 -41.31
C ARG A 5 -16.77 -35.78 -41.48
N LYS A 6 -17.72 -35.22 -40.73
CA LYS A 6 -17.92 -33.78 -40.64
C LYS A 6 -16.64 -33.19 -39.99
N LYS A 7 -15.96 -32.31 -40.70
CA LYS A 7 -14.89 -31.49 -40.11
C LYS A 7 -15.51 -30.54 -39.08
N GLN A 8 -15.14 -30.67 -37.83
CA GLN A 8 -15.52 -29.74 -36.77
C GLN A 8 -14.37 -28.74 -36.60
N THR A 9 -14.71 -27.46 -36.57
CA THR A 9 -13.72 -26.39 -36.27
C THR A 9 -13.39 -26.47 -34.78
N VAL A 10 -12.13 -26.75 -34.44
CA VAL A 10 -11.69 -26.94 -33.06
C VAL A 10 -11.08 -25.64 -32.47
N GLY A 11 -10.85 -24.62 -33.29
CA GLY A 11 -10.27 -23.33 -32.89
C GLY A 11 -9.73 -22.56 -34.09
N TYR A 12 -9.26 -21.37 -33.82
CA TYR A 12 -8.65 -20.47 -34.80
C TYR A 12 -7.21 -20.17 -34.44
N ARG A 13 -6.32 -20.08 -35.43
CA ARG A 13 -4.95 -19.61 -35.30
C ARG A 13 -4.79 -18.31 -36.07
N TYR A 14 -4.33 -17.27 -35.37
CA TYR A 14 -4.20 -15.95 -35.95
C TYR A 14 -2.74 -15.67 -36.35
N ARG A 15 -2.56 -15.15 -37.56
CA ARG A 15 -1.26 -14.75 -38.09
C ARG A 15 -1.31 -13.30 -38.52
N ALA A 16 -0.23 -12.56 -38.21
CA ALA A 16 -0.09 -11.17 -38.63
C ALA A 16 1.31 -10.89 -39.17
N GLY A 17 1.36 -10.03 -40.18
CA GLY A 17 2.56 -9.30 -40.53
C GLY A 17 2.54 -7.94 -39.83
N MET A 18 3.64 -7.56 -39.17
CA MET A 18 3.73 -6.32 -38.41
C MET A 18 5.09 -5.68 -38.66
N HIS A 19 5.12 -4.36 -38.64
CA HIS A 19 6.36 -3.58 -38.59
C HIS A 19 6.35 -2.74 -37.33
N LEU A 20 7.24 -3.04 -36.38
CA LEU A 20 7.37 -2.37 -35.10
C LEU A 20 8.63 -1.51 -35.12
N VAL A 21 8.47 -0.21 -34.97
CA VAL A 21 9.56 0.74 -34.79
C VAL A 21 9.82 0.87 -33.31
N LEU A 22 11.08 0.65 -32.87
CA LEU A 22 11.42 0.51 -31.46
C LEU A 22 12.14 1.74 -30.91
N CYS A 23 13.30 2.07 -31.47
CA CYS A 23 14.11 3.18 -30.99
C CYS A 23 15.04 3.68 -32.10
N GLN A 24 15.77 4.76 -31.80
CA GLN A 24 16.84 5.22 -32.70
C GLN A 24 17.96 4.20 -32.78
N GLY A 25 18.41 3.94 -34.00
CA GLY A 25 19.54 3.07 -34.35
C GLY A 25 20.70 3.85 -34.95
N PRO A 26 21.76 3.17 -35.39
CA PRO A 26 21.97 1.74 -35.24
C PRO A 26 22.22 1.31 -33.79
N VAL A 27 21.97 0.01 -33.50
CA VAL A 27 22.16 -0.59 -32.19
C VAL A 27 23.17 -1.72 -32.27
N ASP A 28 23.86 -2.00 -31.14
CA ASP A 28 24.86 -3.11 -31.07
C ASP A 28 24.18 -4.48 -31.12
N ALA A 29 23.08 -4.66 -30.42
CA ALA A 29 22.37 -5.93 -30.32
C ALA A 29 20.92 -5.79 -29.83
N VAL A 30 20.11 -6.79 -30.18
CA VAL A 30 18.88 -7.15 -29.52
C VAL A 30 19.13 -8.40 -28.70
N GLN A 31 18.90 -8.35 -27.40
CA GLN A 31 19.22 -9.41 -26.45
C GLN A 31 18.02 -10.30 -26.12
N GLU A 32 16.85 -9.70 -26.02
CA GLU A 32 15.62 -10.39 -25.61
C GLU A 32 14.40 -9.75 -26.27
N ILE A 33 13.43 -10.58 -26.64
CA ILE A 33 12.09 -10.15 -27.07
C ILE A 33 11.07 -10.79 -26.15
N GLN A 34 10.30 -9.96 -25.44
CA GLN A 34 9.20 -10.38 -24.59
C GLN A 34 7.87 -10.02 -25.24
N ILE A 35 6.89 -10.87 -25.03
CA ILE A 35 5.52 -10.68 -25.51
C ILE A 35 4.58 -11.00 -24.34
N GLY A 36 3.81 -10.03 -23.86
CA GLY A 36 2.94 -10.19 -22.69
C GLY A 36 3.71 -10.69 -21.47
N ASP A 37 4.81 -10.02 -21.09
CA ASP A 37 5.68 -10.29 -19.94
C ASP A 37 6.37 -11.67 -19.94
N ARG A 38 6.37 -12.36 -21.08
CA ARG A 38 7.03 -13.66 -21.25
C ARG A 38 8.09 -13.59 -22.34
N THR A 39 9.24 -14.21 -22.09
CA THR A 39 10.34 -14.26 -23.05
C THR A 39 9.94 -15.15 -24.23
N ALA A 40 9.82 -14.54 -25.41
CA ALA A 40 9.53 -15.23 -26.67
C ALA A 40 10.80 -15.60 -27.45
N TRP A 41 11.89 -14.85 -27.26
CA TRP A 41 13.18 -15.07 -27.88
C TRP A 41 14.30 -14.42 -27.07
N GLY A 42 15.49 -15.00 -27.06
CA GLY A 42 16.66 -14.48 -26.39
C GLY A 42 16.99 -15.24 -25.11
N ASP A 43 17.95 -14.73 -24.35
CA ASP A 43 18.39 -15.35 -23.12
C ASP A 43 17.46 -14.97 -21.96
N ALA A 44 16.68 -15.93 -21.49
CA ALA A 44 15.82 -15.78 -20.33
C ALA A 44 16.63 -15.64 -19.01
N SER A 45 17.90 -16.08 -19.00
CA SER A 45 18.77 -15.95 -17.82
C SER A 45 19.16 -14.50 -17.53
N ARG A 46 18.94 -13.61 -18.52
CA ARG A 46 19.28 -12.18 -18.44
C ARG A 46 20.71 -11.91 -17.99
N ALA A 47 21.60 -12.92 -18.14
CA ALA A 47 23.00 -12.72 -17.89
C ALA A 47 23.50 -11.53 -18.73
N PRO A 48 24.27 -10.61 -18.16
CA PRO A 48 24.80 -9.46 -18.90
C PRO A 48 25.91 -9.88 -19.85
N VAL A 49 25.77 -11.05 -20.46
CA VAL A 49 26.73 -11.63 -21.36
C VAL A 49 26.87 -10.73 -22.59
N LEU A 50 28.09 -10.43 -22.96
CA LEU A 50 28.47 -9.64 -24.14
C LEU A 50 28.14 -10.35 -25.48
N THR A 51 27.09 -11.14 -25.52
CA THR A 51 26.68 -11.80 -26.77
C THR A 51 26.14 -10.76 -27.74
N VAL A 52 26.88 -10.52 -28.77
CA VAL A 52 26.43 -9.83 -29.99
C VAL A 52 25.44 -10.77 -30.66
N GLY A 53 24.17 -10.43 -30.73
CA GLY A 53 23.17 -11.29 -31.33
C GLY A 53 21.88 -10.55 -31.64
N GLY A 54 20.99 -11.27 -32.30
CA GLY A 54 19.63 -10.78 -32.52
C GLY A 54 19.46 -9.76 -33.65
N LEU A 55 20.47 -9.52 -34.45
CA LEU A 55 20.34 -8.72 -35.68
C LEU A 55 20.15 -9.63 -36.90
N GLY A 56 19.41 -9.15 -37.88
CA GLY A 56 19.07 -9.94 -39.06
C GLY A 56 17.81 -10.78 -38.86
N ARG A 57 17.76 -11.99 -39.43
CA ARG A 57 16.59 -12.86 -39.28
C ARG A 57 16.71 -13.74 -38.06
N VAL A 58 15.72 -13.60 -37.13
CA VAL A 58 15.56 -14.45 -35.96
C VAL A 58 14.28 -15.25 -36.04
N ARG A 59 14.26 -16.46 -35.48
CA ARG A 59 13.08 -17.31 -35.40
C ARG A 59 12.50 -17.32 -34.02
N LEU A 60 11.23 -16.97 -33.92
CA LEU A 60 10.41 -17.21 -32.71
C LEU A 60 9.90 -18.66 -32.79
N ASP A 61 10.09 -19.41 -31.71
CA ASP A 61 9.57 -20.76 -31.57
C ASP A 61 9.08 -21.01 -30.15
N ALA A 62 7.97 -20.34 -29.80
CA ALA A 62 7.33 -20.43 -28.50
C ALA A 62 5.83 -20.75 -28.66
N PRO A 63 5.48 -21.95 -29.16
CA PRO A 63 4.09 -22.30 -29.51
C PRO A 63 3.16 -22.38 -28.28
N THR A 64 3.71 -22.59 -27.09
CA THR A 64 2.95 -22.74 -25.83
C THR A 64 3.07 -21.53 -24.94
N LEU A 65 3.60 -20.41 -25.42
CA LEU A 65 3.91 -19.22 -24.61
C LEU A 65 2.70 -18.72 -23.78
N PHE A 66 1.47 -18.87 -24.31
CA PHE A 66 0.23 -18.47 -23.67
C PHE A 66 -0.73 -19.67 -23.43
N GLY A 67 -0.15 -20.84 -23.16
CA GLY A 67 -0.92 -22.07 -22.87
C GLY A 67 -1.29 -22.90 -24.07
N GLY A 68 -0.68 -22.63 -25.25
CA GLY A 68 -0.87 -23.42 -26.47
C GLY A 68 -2.25 -23.29 -27.10
N ASP A 69 -2.56 -24.21 -28.04
CA ASP A 69 -3.80 -24.19 -28.84
C ASP A 69 -5.07 -24.33 -28.00
N GLU A 70 -4.99 -24.90 -26.80
CA GLU A 70 -6.13 -25.06 -25.88
C GLU A 70 -6.51 -23.77 -25.15
N ARG A 71 -5.61 -22.79 -25.14
CA ARG A 71 -5.83 -21.47 -24.52
C ARG A 71 -5.62 -20.35 -25.55
N GLU A 72 -4.70 -19.44 -25.28
CA GLU A 72 -4.44 -18.26 -26.11
C GLU A 72 -3.33 -18.47 -27.14
N GLY A 73 -2.80 -19.68 -27.25
CA GLY A 73 -1.76 -20.05 -28.24
C GLY A 73 -0.35 -19.76 -27.79
N GLY A 74 0.44 -19.30 -28.73
CA GLY A 74 1.84 -18.92 -28.57
C GLY A 74 2.32 -18.11 -29.77
N VAL A 75 3.64 -17.93 -29.89
CA VAL A 75 4.23 -17.13 -30.96
C VAL A 75 5.23 -17.98 -31.75
N VAL A 76 5.03 -18.09 -33.06
CA VAL A 76 5.90 -18.87 -33.94
C VAL A 76 6.04 -18.18 -35.30
N GLY A 77 7.27 -18.00 -35.76
CA GLY A 77 7.56 -17.44 -37.08
C GLY A 77 8.88 -16.68 -37.14
N ASP A 78 9.14 -16.10 -38.28
CA ASP A 78 10.39 -15.37 -38.55
C ASP A 78 10.21 -13.87 -38.34
N LEU A 79 11.17 -13.26 -37.68
CA LEU A 79 11.31 -11.82 -37.52
C LEU A 79 12.56 -11.34 -38.25
N ASP A 80 12.47 -10.25 -38.98
CA ASP A 80 13.67 -9.52 -39.42
C ASP A 80 13.91 -8.39 -38.42
N VAL A 81 15.04 -8.40 -37.73
CA VAL A 81 15.52 -7.36 -36.83
C VAL A 81 16.46 -6.46 -37.58
N LEU A 82 16.02 -5.26 -37.88
CA LEU A 82 16.71 -4.26 -38.66
C LEU A 82 17.37 -3.25 -37.73
N SER A 83 18.71 -3.26 -37.66
CA SER A 83 19.50 -2.47 -36.71
C SER A 83 19.40 -0.95 -36.91
N GLY A 84 19.02 -0.50 -38.10
CA GLY A 84 19.07 0.91 -38.47
C GLY A 84 20.41 1.32 -39.12
N ALA A 85 21.27 0.38 -39.52
CA ALA A 85 22.57 0.69 -40.12
C ALA A 85 22.48 1.60 -41.34
N ALA A 86 23.48 2.45 -41.57
CA ALA A 86 23.53 3.39 -42.69
C ALA A 86 23.48 2.69 -44.06
N THR A 87 23.94 1.44 -44.11
CA THR A 87 23.95 0.58 -45.32
C THR A 87 22.72 -0.33 -45.40
N GLN A 88 21.76 -0.23 -44.46
CA GLN A 88 20.59 -1.11 -44.41
C GLN A 88 19.81 -1.08 -45.73
N ALA A 89 19.56 -2.28 -46.26
CA ALA A 89 18.75 -2.46 -47.44
C ALA A 89 17.24 -2.38 -47.12
N ARG A 90 16.43 -2.16 -48.16
CA ARG A 90 14.97 -2.26 -48.02
C ARG A 90 14.57 -3.69 -47.68
N ASN A 91 13.60 -3.84 -46.74
CA ASN A 91 13.14 -5.15 -46.36
C ASN A 91 12.27 -5.79 -47.44
N ASP A 92 12.65 -7.00 -47.87
CA ASP A 92 11.99 -7.75 -48.94
C ASP A 92 10.52 -8.08 -48.65
N TYR A 93 10.21 -8.44 -47.38
CA TYR A 93 8.85 -8.75 -47.01
C TYR A 93 7.95 -7.51 -47.04
N LEU A 94 8.42 -6.40 -46.53
CA LEU A 94 7.66 -5.13 -46.59
C LEU A 94 7.49 -4.67 -48.03
N MET A 95 8.51 -4.80 -48.89
CA MET A 95 8.38 -4.50 -50.33
C MET A 95 7.29 -5.37 -50.97
N GLY A 96 7.22 -6.65 -50.63
CA GLY A 96 6.19 -7.56 -51.12
C GLY A 96 4.76 -7.23 -50.66
N GLN A 97 4.60 -6.61 -49.50
CA GLN A 97 3.29 -6.26 -48.93
C GLN A 97 2.83 -4.84 -49.29
N LEU A 98 3.76 -3.88 -49.36
CA LEU A 98 3.47 -2.44 -49.48
C LEU A 98 3.92 -1.83 -50.82
N GLY A 99 4.61 -2.62 -51.63
CA GLY A 99 5.20 -2.17 -52.89
C GLY A 99 6.67 -1.78 -52.75
N ALA A 100 7.36 -1.66 -53.90
CA ALA A 100 8.80 -1.42 -53.95
C ALA A 100 9.25 -0.05 -53.45
N ASN A 101 8.33 0.90 -53.32
CA ASN A 101 8.67 2.26 -52.98
C ASN A 101 8.56 2.59 -51.47
N ILE A 102 9.19 1.75 -50.64
CA ILE A 102 9.28 1.95 -49.19
C ILE A 102 10.67 2.42 -48.78
N PRO A 103 10.85 3.15 -47.68
CA PRO A 103 12.18 3.48 -47.16
C PRO A 103 12.90 2.23 -46.62
N ALA A 104 14.24 2.34 -46.50
CA ALA A 104 15.05 1.29 -45.88
C ALA A 104 15.07 1.36 -44.34
N PHE A 105 14.39 2.33 -43.72
CA PHE A 105 14.35 2.56 -42.28
C PHE A 105 15.72 2.66 -41.60
N ARG A 106 16.66 3.35 -42.26
CA ARG A 106 17.99 3.65 -41.73
C ARG A 106 17.90 4.58 -40.55
N GLY A 107 18.79 4.45 -39.60
CA GLY A 107 18.77 5.24 -38.37
C GLY A 107 17.71 4.81 -37.33
N VAL A 108 16.97 3.73 -37.59
CA VAL A 108 15.89 3.26 -36.71
C VAL A 108 15.99 1.74 -36.52
N LEU A 109 16.05 1.32 -35.27
CA LEU A 109 15.85 -0.10 -34.93
C LEU A 109 14.38 -0.46 -35.15
N SER A 110 14.13 -1.48 -35.93
CA SER A 110 12.77 -1.98 -36.15
C SER A 110 12.72 -3.49 -36.32
N ILE A 111 11.56 -4.07 -36.05
CA ILE A 111 11.28 -5.50 -36.22
C ILE A 111 10.16 -5.69 -37.22
N VAL A 112 10.40 -6.55 -38.22
CA VAL A 112 9.42 -6.94 -39.21
C VAL A 112 8.98 -8.37 -38.95
N ALA A 113 7.77 -8.59 -38.49
CA ALA A 113 7.18 -9.91 -38.34
C ALA A 113 6.65 -10.42 -39.69
N ARG A 114 7.16 -11.58 -40.17
CA ARG A 114 6.83 -12.17 -41.46
C ARG A 114 5.62 -13.10 -41.34
N LYS A 115 4.41 -12.56 -41.15
CA LYS A 115 3.16 -13.31 -41.01
C LYS A 115 3.28 -14.41 -39.92
N ILE A 116 3.79 -14.01 -38.76
CA ILE A 116 3.96 -14.90 -37.60
C ILE A 116 2.62 -15.33 -37.01
N LEU A 117 2.56 -16.53 -36.44
CA LEU A 117 1.50 -16.95 -35.53
C LEU A 117 1.66 -16.13 -34.24
N PHE A 118 0.62 -15.47 -33.75
CA PHE A 118 0.69 -14.64 -32.54
C PHE A 118 -0.39 -14.95 -31.52
N ALA A 119 -1.44 -15.68 -31.89
CA ALA A 119 -2.54 -16.03 -31.00
C ALA A 119 -3.34 -17.25 -31.50
N ALA A 120 -4.01 -17.94 -30.58
CA ALA A 120 -5.04 -18.92 -30.85
C ALA A 120 -6.33 -18.50 -30.11
N ASN A 121 -7.49 -18.83 -30.69
CA ASN A 121 -8.82 -18.60 -30.14
C ASN A 121 -9.23 -17.13 -29.89
N ASN A 122 -8.27 -16.28 -29.53
CA ASN A 122 -8.48 -14.85 -29.26
C ASN A 122 -7.44 -14.01 -30.03
N PRO A 123 -7.83 -13.06 -30.91
CA PRO A 123 -6.91 -12.31 -31.78
C PRO A 123 -6.21 -11.12 -31.12
N TYR A 124 -6.16 -11.03 -29.81
CA TYR A 124 -5.51 -9.90 -29.12
C TYR A 124 -4.00 -9.91 -29.29
N LEU A 125 -3.47 -8.77 -29.75
CA LEU A 125 -2.05 -8.49 -29.76
C LEU A 125 -1.60 -8.10 -28.35
N LYS A 126 -0.77 -8.94 -27.75
CA LYS A 126 -0.13 -8.62 -26.46
C LYS A 126 0.97 -7.58 -26.66
N PRO A 127 1.31 -6.80 -25.63
CA PRO A 127 2.39 -5.81 -25.70
C PRO A 127 3.74 -6.50 -25.97
N TRP A 128 4.59 -5.83 -26.74
CA TRP A 128 5.95 -6.26 -27.06
C TRP A 128 6.95 -5.41 -26.31
N ALA A 129 7.92 -6.01 -25.66
CA ALA A 129 9.07 -5.37 -25.06
C ALA A 129 10.36 -5.98 -25.62
N VAL A 130 11.35 -5.14 -25.86
CA VAL A 130 12.60 -5.55 -26.47
C VAL A 130 13.78 -5.01 -25.68
N ARG A 131 14.69 -5.89 -25.26
CA ARG A 131 15.93 -5.50 -24.61
C ARG A 131 16.98 -5.21 -25.68
N VAL A 132 17.43 -3.96 -25.69
CA VAL A 132 18.36 -3.44 -26.70
C VAL A 132 19.65 -2.99 -26.03
N ARG A 133 20.77 -3.21 -26.70
CA ARG A 133 22.07 -2.66 -26.33
C ARG A 133 22.52 -1.66 -27.40
N ARG A 134 22.86 -0.43 -26.97
CA ARG A 134 23.39 0.64 -27.81
C ARG A 134 24.45 1.42 -27.04
N PHE A 135 25.72 0.99 -27.16
CA PHE A 135 26.87 1.61 -26.51
C PHE A 135 27.96 2.02 -27.50
N THR A 136 28.19 1.18 -28.51
CA THR A 136 29.27 1.40 -29.47
C THR A 136 28.78 1.79 -30.84
N GLU A 137 27.57 1.46 -31.21
CA GLU A 137 26.94 1.84 -32.47
C GLU A 137 26.21 3.19 -32.36
N GLY A 138 25.99 3.83 -33.49
CA GLY A 138 25.24 5.07 -33.58
C GLY A 138 26.04 6.34 -33.31
N TRP A 139 27.36 6.24 -33.20
CA TRP A 139 28.24 7.40 -33.11
C TRP A 139 28.56 7.94 -34.52
N HIS A 140 28.55 9.29 -34.65
CA HIS A 140 28.98 9.94 -35.87
C HIS A 140 30.50 9.78 -36.03
N GLY A 141 30.94 9.14 -37.13
CA GLY A 141 32.34 8.87 -37.39
C GLY A 141 32.83 7.44 -37.11
N ASN A 142 31.92 6.51 -36.85
CA ASN A 142 32.12 5.05 -36.79
C ASN A 142 32.78 4.49 -35.53
N ALA A 143 33.14 5.32 -34.56
CA ALA A 143 33.63 4.82 -33.27
C ALA A 143 33.16 5.75 -32.13
N PRO A 144 32.92 5.18 -30.96
CA PRO A 144 32.63 6.02 -29.78
C PRO A 144 33.83 6.88 -29.42
N TRP A 145 33.57 8.08 -28.96
CA TRP A 145 34.56 8.94 -28.34
C TRP A 145 35.24 8.15 -27.19
N MET A 146 36.57 8.13 -27.12
CA MET A 146 37.34 7.34 -26.13
C MET A 146 36.79 5.89 -25.98
N ALA A 147 36.79 5.13 -27.07
CA ALA A 147 36.12 3.82 -27.18
C ALA A 147 36.42 2.83 -26.04
N SER A 148 37.65 2.86 -25.50
CA SER A 148 38.06 1.97 -24.38
C SER A 148 37.38 2.24 -23.08
N LEU A 149 36.81 3.44 -22.89
CA LEU A 149 36.09 3.88 -21.67
C LEU A 149 34.60 3.89 -21.85
N ALA A 150 34.07 3.65 -23.05
CA ALA A 150 32.65 3.78 -23.36
C ALA A 150 31.78 2.78 -22.62
N LEU A 151 32.26 1.55 -22.45
CA LEU A 151 31.60 0.47 -21.74
C LEU A 151 32.14 0.34 -20.32
N VAL A 152 31.27 0.46 -19.34
CA VAL A 152 31.59 0.27 -17.93
C VAL A 152 31.21 -1.15 -17.52
N ARG A 153 32.13 -1.83 -16.88
CA ARG A 153 31.98 -3.18 -16.35
C ARG A 153 32.20 -3.16 -14.86
N GLY A 154 31.53 -4.04 -14.16
CA GLY A 154 31.71 -4.28 -12.75
C GLY A 154 31.90 -5.76 -12.48
N TRP A 155 32.24 -6.10 -11.27
CA TRP A 155 32.39 -7.47 -10.81
C TRP A 155 31.30 -7.82 -9.82
N ASP A 156 30.53 -8.87 -10.11
CA ASP A 156 29.55 -9.41 -9.18
C ASP A 156 30.20 -10.52 -8.36
N ASP A 157 30.44 -10.25 -7.08
CA ASP A 157 31.12 -11.19 -6.17
C ASP A 157 30.24 -12.40 -5.80
N GLU A 158 28.91 -12.27 -5.82
CA GLU A 158 28.00 -13.39 -5.53
C GLU A 158 27.91 -14.36 -6.72
N ALA A 159 27.75 -13.82 -7.91
CA ALA A 159 27.67 -14.63 -9.13
C ALA A 159 29.05 -15.00 -9.69
N VAL A 160 30.13 -14.39 -9.20
CA VAL A 160 31.52 -14.58 -9.66
C VAL A 160 31.64 -14.32 -11.17
N VAL A 161 31.00 -13.27 -11.66
CA VAL A 161 30.98 -12.91 -13.09
C VAL A 161 31.22 -11.42 -13.32
N GLU A 162 31.78 -11.12 -14.50
CA GLU A 162 31.86 -9.73 -14.98
C GLU A 162 30.47 -9.28 -15.47
N VAL A 163 30.00 -8.15 -14.94
CA VAL A 163 28.69 -7.55 -15.24
C VAL A 163 28.88 -6.35 -16.13
N LEU A 164 28.09 -6.22 -17.20
CA LEU A 164 28.00 -4.99 -17.96
C LEU A 164 27.11 -3.98 -17.23
N VAL A 165 27.74 -3.03 -16.54
CA VAL A 165 27.01 -2.03 -15.75
C VAL A 165 26.30 -1.02 -16.62
N GLY A 166 26.91 -0.60 -17.74
CA GLY A 166 26.26 0.32 -18.67
C GLY A 166 27.21 1.17 -19.48
N MET A 167 26.66 2.21 -20.10
CA MET A 167 27.43 3.22 -20.80
C MET A 167 28.04 4.21 -19.82
N ASN A 168 29.30 4.61 -20.05
CA ASN A 168 29.93 5.65 -19.27
C ASN A 168 29.15 6.98 -19.39
N PRO A 169 28.71 7.57 -18.29
CA PRO A 169 27.87 8.78 -18.31
C PRO A 169 28.52 9.98 -19.03
N ALA A 170 29.84 10.12 -18.96
CA ALA A 170 30.54 11.16 -19.73
C ALA A 170 30.30 11.01 -21.22
N HIS A 171 30.25 9.77 -21.73
CA HIS A 171 29.94 9.49 -23.13
C HIS A 171 28.50 9.85 -23.48
N ILE A 172 27.54 9.60 -22.57
CA ILE A 172 26.14 10.00 -22.74
C ILE A 172 26.08 11.53 -22.90
N LEU A 173 26.76 12.27 -22.02
CA LEU A 173 26.80 13.73 -22.09
C LEU A 173 27.46 14.24 -23.37
N VAL A 174 28.58 13.62 -23.79
CA VAL A 174 29.24 13.93 -25.07
C VAL A 174 28.26 13.74 -26.24
N GLN A 175 27.53 12.64 -26.30
CA GLN A 175 26.51 12.45 -27.34
C GLN A 175 25.40 13.50 -27.25
N CYS A 176 24.88 13.80 -26.04
CA CYS A 176 23.86 14.87 -25.87
C CYS A 176 24.31 16.20 -26.45
N LEU A 177 25.60 16.55 -26.29
CA LEU A 177 26.14 17.81 -26.77
C LEU A 177 26.47 17.77 -28.28
N THR A 178 26.99 16.65 -28.79
CA THR A 178 27.61 16.60 -30.13
C THR A 178 26.77 15.95 -31.22
N ASP A 179 25.78 15.11 -30.88
CA ASP A 179 24.98 14.44 -31.91
C ASP A 179 24.16 15.45 -32.70
N PRO A 180 24.30 15.50 -34.07
CA PRO A 180 23.62 16.46 -34.89
C PRO A 180 22.15 16.14 -35.18
N HIS A 181 21.67 14.93 -34.86
CA HIS A 181 20.29 14.52 -35.15
C HIS A 181 19.37 14.65 -33.96
N TRP A 182 19.84 14.26 -32.79
CA TRP A 182 19.04 14.27 -31.57
C TRP A 182 19.67 15.03 -30.41
N GLY A 183 20.98 15.32 -30.51
CA GLY A 183 21.74 16.12 -29.57
C GLY A 183 21.70 17.61 -29.91
N MET A 184 22.58 18.38 -29.30
CA MET A 184 22.70 19.82 -29.51
C MET A 184 23.53 20.18 -30.76
N GLY A 185 24.26 19.22 -31.36
CA GLY A 185 25.01 19.38 -32.60
C GLY A 185 26.31 20.23 -32.46
N TYR A 186 26.83 20.41 -31.25
CA TYR A 186 28.10 21.12 -31.05
C TYR A 186 29.28 20.31 -31.61
N PRO A 187 30.29 20.95 -32.21
CA PRO A 187 31.53 20.26 -32.57
C PRO A 187 32.24 19.65 -31.35
N LEU A 188 32.88 18.51 -31.51
CA LEU A 188 33.63 17.86 -30.41
C LEU A 188 34.74 18.78 -29.84
N SER A 189 35.27 19.71 -30.65
CA SER A 189 36.27 20.71 -30.23
C SER A 189 35.74 21.74 -29.23
N THR A 190 34.45 21.82 -28.99
CA THR A 190 33.85 22.69 -27.96
C THR A 190 33.85 22.05 -26.57
N LEU A 191 34.27 20.79 -26.45
CA LEU A 191 34.39 20.09 -25.16
C LEU A 191 35.79 20.24 -24.59
N GLY A 192 35.89 20.63 -23.31
CA GLY A 192 37.14 20.74 -22.60
C GLY A 192 37.72 19.39 -22.16
N GLY A 193 38.96 19.42 -21.71
CA GLY A 193 39.67 18.22 -21.27
C GLY A 193 39.06 17.53 -20.05
N SER A 194 38.25 18.22 -19.27
CA SER A 194 37.56 17.67 -18.08
C SER A 194 36.62 16.51 -18.40
N PHE A 195 36.06 16.44 -19.60
CA PHE A 195 35.27 15.30 -20.03
C PHE A 195 36.05 13.99 -20.04
N GLY A 196 37.32 14.05 -20.55
CA GLY A 196 38.23 12.89 -20.53
C GLY A 196 38.54 12.45 -19.11
N ASN A 197 38.87 13.40 -18.24
CA ASN A 197 39.12 13.11 -16.84
C ASN A 197 37.89 12.50 -16.15
N ALA A 198 36.71 13.06 -16.38
CA ALA A 198 35.44 12.53 -15.85
C ALA A 198 35.18 11.11 -16.37
N ALA A 199 35.44 10.83 -17.65
CA ALA A 199 35.30 9.50 -18.21
C ALA A 199 36.20 8.47 -17.53
N TYR A 200 37.48 8.84 -17.24
CA TYR A 200 38.40 7.96 -16.51
C TYR A 200 37.92 7.70 -15.07
N VAL A 201 37.51 8.74 -14.35
CA VAL A 201 37.01 8.61 -12.96
C VAL A 201 35.78 7.71 -12.93
N LEU A 202 34.79 7.98 -13.77
CA LEU A 202 33.53 7.20 -13.80
C LEU A 202 33.77 5.75 -14.22
N HIS A 203 34.70 5.51 -15.14
CA HIS A 203 35.07 4.14 -15.52
C HIS A 203 35.75 3.41 -14.36
N GLY A 204 36.67 4.07 -13.65
CA GLY A 204 37.33 3.52 -12.46
C GLY A 204 36.39 3.29 -11.28
N GLU A 205 35.35 4.10 -11.17
CA GLU A 205 34.27 3.91 -10.20
C GLU A 205 33.26 2.83 -10.62
N GLU A 206 33.44 2.15 -11.74
CA GLU A 206 32.45 1.22 -12.31
C GLU A 206 31.06 1.88 -12.45
N PHE A 207 31.04 3.13 -12.86
CA PHE A 207 29.82 3.93 -12.94
C PHE A 207 29.26 3.89 -14.36
N GLY A 208 28.33 2.97 -14.59
CA GLY A 208 27.63 2.84 -15.88
C GLY A 208 26.15 3.17 -15.77
N LEU A 209 25.58 3.76 -16.80
CA LEU A 209 24.16 4.06 -16.87
C LEU A 209 23.49 3.41 -18.07
N ASN A 210 22.20 3.03 -17.88
CA ASN A 210 21.31 2.49 -18.89
C ASN A 210 20.02 3.33 -18.92
N LEU A 211 20.04 4.42 -19.67
CA LEU A 211 18.93 5.35 -19.76
C LEU A 211 18.20 5.23 -21.09
N VAL A 212 16.88 5.34 -21.05
CA VAL A 212 16.04 5.42 -22.25
C VAL A 212 15.31 6.76 -22.25
N TRP A 213 15.53 7.55 -23.28
CA TRP A 213 14.81 8.82 -23.47
C TRP A 213 13.54 8.58 -24.29
N THR A 214 12.41 8.46 -23.62
CA THR A 214 11.10 8.13 -24.22
C THR A 214 10.09 9.27 -24.22
N ARG A 215 10.39 10.37 -23.52
CA ARG A 215 9.47 11.49 -23.38
C ARG A 215 9.93 12.68 -24.23
N GLN A 216 8.97 13.39 -24.81
CA GLN A 216 9.26 14.67 -25.44
C GLN A 216 9.54 15.70 -24.34
N GLN A 217 10.81 16.00 -24.14
CA GLN A 217 11.31 16.97 -23.15
C GLN A 217 12.54 17.67 -23.73
N PRO A 218 12.91 18.86 -23.23
CA PRO A 218 14.16 19.50 -23.59
C PRO A 218 15.36 18.61 -23.28
N ILE A 219 16.39 18.61 -24.13
CA ILE A 219 17.59 17.78 -23.95
C ILE A 219 18.32 18.13 -22.63
N GLU A 220 18.23 19.38 -22.21
CA GLU A 220 18.78 19.87 -20.95
C GLU A 220 18.22 19.12 -19.74
N ALA A 221 16.95 18.71 -19.77
CA ALA A 221 16.34 17.90 -18.72
C ALA A 221 16.94 16.49 -18.66
N PHE A 222 17.24 15.90 -19.83
CA PHE A 222 17.94 14.62 -19.88
C PHE A 222 19.39 14.72 -19.42
N ILE A 223 20.10 15.80 -19.83
CA ILE A 223 21.45 16.12 -19.33
C ILE A 223 21.44 16.28 -17.80
N ALA A 224 20.48 17.04 -17.27
CA ALA A 224 20.34 17.23 -15.82
C ALA A 224 20.11 15.92 -15.08
N GLN A 225 19.31 15.00 -15.64
CA GLN A 225 19.11 13.66 -15.10
C GLN A 225 20.42 12.88 -15.04
N VAL A 226 21.23 12.88 -16.09
CA VAL A 226 22.56 12.22 -16.08
C VAL A 226 23.48 12.85 -15.04
N LEU A 227 23.52 14.17 -14.96
CA LEU A 227 24.33 14.91 -13.98
C LEU A 227 23.93 14.60 -12.53
N ASP A 228 22.63 14.47 -12.23
CA ASP A 228 22.14 14.06 -10.91
C ASP A 228 22.63 12.65 -10.53
N HIS A 229 22.58 11.71 -11.47
CA HIS A 229 23.12 10.35 -11.22
C HIS A 229 24.59 10.38 -10.83
N ILE A 230 25.42 11.11 -11.59
CA ILE A 230 26.89 11.10 -11.37
C ILE A 230 27.36 12.09 -10.29
N GLY A 231 26.48 12.96 -9.80
CA GLY A 231 26.88 14.07 -8.94
C GLY A 231 27.87 14.99 -9.66
N GLY A 232 27.48 15.50 -10.84
CA GLY A 232 28.32 16.33 -11.69
C GLY A 232 27.69 17.68 -12.01
N ILE A 233 28.54 18.62 -12.43
CA ILE A 233 28.14 19.94 -12.92
C ILE A 233 28.68 20.10 -14.34
N LEU A 234 27.80 20.51 -15.26
CA LEU A 234 28.17 20.88 -16.62
C LEU A 234 28.03 22.41 -16.74
N TYR A 235 29.07 23.07 -17.20
CA TYR A 235 29.06 24.52 -17.39
C TYR A 235 29.90 24.91 -18.62
N LEU A 236 29.66 26.12 -19.11
CA LEU A 236 30.49 26.76 -20.13
C LEU A 236 31.53 27.61 -19.41
N ASP A 237 32.81 27.29 -19.59
CA ASP A 237 33.90 28.10 -19.02
C ASP A 237 33.99 29.44 -19.77
N PRO A 238 33.75 30.55 -19.11
CA PRO A 238 33.74 31.88 -19.74
C PRO A 238 35.13 32.30 -20.27
N TYR A 239 36.22 31.68 -19.83
CA TYR A 239 37.56 31.99 -20.26
C TYR A 239 37.99 31.27 -21.53
N THR A 240 37.61 30.01 -21.64
CA THR A 240 37.98 29.16 -22.78
C THR A 240 36.91 29.06 -23.82
N GLY A 241 35.64 29.32 -23.44
CA GLY A 241 34.49 29.10 -24.28
C GLY A 241 34.16 27.63 -24.50
N LEU A 242 34.73 26.73 -23.70
CA LEU A 242 34.51 25.29 -23.78
C LEU A 242 33.50 24.80 -22.74
N PHE A 243 32.76 23.75 -23.07
CA PHE A 243 32.00 23.01 -22.08
C PHE A 243 32.91 22.22 -21.18
N GLU A 244 32.70 22.30 -19.88
CA GLU A 244 33.49 21.56 -18.88
C GLU A 244 32.57 20.71 -18.01
N LEU A 245 32.99 19.48 -17.72
CA LEU A 245 32.30 18.55 -16.85
C LEU A 245 33.09 18.34 -15.55
N LYS A 246 32.56 18.82 -14.45
CA LYS A 246 33.17 18.67 -13.12
C LYS A 246 32.38 17.63 -12.32
N LEU A 247 33.05 16.58 -11.86
CA LEU A 247 32.48 15.62 -10.89
C LEU A 247 32.68 16.18 -9.47
N LEU A 248 31.68 16.04 -8.64
CA LEU A 248 31.76 16.41 -7.23
C LEU A 248 32.33 15.24 -6.45
N ARG A 249 33.63 15.34 -6.12
CA ARG A 249 34.40 14.30 -5.42
C ARG A 249 35.31 14.94 -4.35
N ASP A 250 35.91 14.09 -3.53
CA ASP A 250 36.97 14.46 -2.61
C ASP A 250 38.31 14.54 -3.38
N ASP A 251 38.40 15.53 -4.25
CA ASP A 251 39.51 15.72 -5.18
C ASP A 251 40.46 16.88 -4.83
N TYR A 252 40.44 17.32 -3.56
CA TYR A 252 41.23 18.43 -3.08
C TYR A 252 41.95 18.12 -1.75
N THR A 253 43.00 18.85 -1.48
CA THR A 253 43.69 18.84 -0.19
C THR A 253 43.32 20.11 0.58
N SER A 254 42.69 19.99 1.73
CA SER A 254 42.20 21.15 2.50
C SER A 254 43.27 22.19 2.87
N GLY A 255 44.55 21.77 2.95
CA GLY A 255 45.67 22.67 3.23
C GLY A 255 46.09 23.57 2.07
N SER A 256 45.73 23.21 0.82
CA SER A 256 46.09 24.00 -0.38
C SER A 256 44.94 24.89 -0.90
N LEU A 257 43.80 24.89 -0.23
CA LEU A 257 42.64 25.66 -0.66
C LEU A 257 42.84 27.16 -0.37
N PRO A 258 42.41 28.06 -1.26
CA PRO A 258 42.39 29.48 -1.00
C PRO A 258 41.52 29.78 0.22
N ARG A 259 42.03 30.65 1.12
CA ARG A 259 41.29 31.05 2.31
C ARG A 259 40.63 32.40 2.06
N ILE A 260 39.36 32.48 2.30
CA ILE A 260 38.53 33.68 2.12
C ILE A 260 37.99 34.08 3.50
N GLY A 261 38.22 35.30 3.88
CA GLY A 261 37.90 35.83 5.21
C GLY A 261 37.22 37.19 5.18
N PRO A 262 37.17 37.86 6.36
CA PRO A 262 36.51 39.17 6.49
C PRO A 262 37.10 40.29 5.63
N ASP A 263 38.35 40.15 5.19
CA ASP A 263 39.03 41.17 4.36
C ASP A 263 38.59 41.06 2.89
N GLU A 264 38.22 39.85 2.42
CA GLU A 264 37.81 39.57 1.05
C GLU A 264 36.29 39.56 0.90
N ILE A 265 35.53 39.23 1.99
CA ILE A 265 34.08 39.17 1.96
C ILE A 265 33.47 40.54 2.24
N VAL A 266 32.88 41.16 1.23
CA VAL A 266 32.18 42.42 1.37
C VAL A 266 30.92 42.28 2.22
N ARG A 267 30.16 41.19 1.97
CA ARG A 267 28.91 40.91 2.67
C ARG A 267 28.54 39.43 2.59
N ILE A 268 28.02 38.89 3.70
CA ILE A 268 27.24 37.63 3.71
C ILE A 268 25.78 38.01 3.55
N GLU A 269 25.18 37.66 2.43
CA GLU A 269 23.78 37.98 2.15
C GLU A 269 22.85 36.99 2.80
N ARG A 270 23.24 35.69 2.79
CA ARG A 270 22.47 34.58 3.32
C ARG A 270 23.42 33.56 3.93
N PHE A 271 23.04 33.06 5.10
CA PHE A 271 23.71 31.93 5.74
C PHE A 271 22.67 31.11 6.47
N GLU A 272 22.47 29.87 6.04
CA GLU A 272 21.44 28.97 6.57
C GLU A 272 22.02 27.58 6.79
N ARG A 273 21.61 26.95 7.87
CA ARG A 273 21.80 25.50 8.11
C ARG A 273 20.48 24.81 8.25
N ALA A 274 20.35 23.63 7.63
CA ALA A 274 19.21 22.76 7.84
C ALA A 274 19.16 22.28 9.31
N GLN A 275 17.95 22.09 9.82
CA GLN A 275 17.77 21.59 11.19
C GLN A 275 17.95 20.07 11.22
N TRP A 276 18.61 19.56 12.25
CA TRP A 276 18.86 18.13 12.42
C TRP A 276 17.59 17.26 12.39
N GLY A 277 16.49 17.74 12.98
CA GLY A 277 15.24 17.00 13.10
C GLY A 277 14.49 16.76 11.79
N GLU A 278 14.88 17.45 10.71
CA GLU A 278 14.22 17.37 9.41
C GLU A 278 15.07 16.62 8.36
N LEU A 279 16.29 16.27 8.69
CA LEU A 279 17.20 15.62 7.76
C LEU A 279 16.94 14.13 7.66
N PRO A 280 17.01 13.54 6.46
CA PRO A 280 16.88 12.09 6.31
C PRO A 280 18.05 11.38 6.99
N ASN A 281 17.76 10.33 7.72
CA ASN A 281 18.73 9.43 8.32
C ASN A 281 18.74 8.05 7.65
N GLU A 282 17.86 7.85 6.67
CA GLU A 282 17.84 6.71 5.78
C GLU A 282 17.57 7.18 4.34
N ILE A 283 18.32 6.65 3.40
CA ILE A 283 18.07 6.83 1.96
C ILE A 283 17.76 5.48 1.34
N THR A 284 16.62 5.40 0.67
CA THR A 284 16.22 4.25 -0.13
C THR A 284 16.35 4.59 -1.60
N VAL A 285 17.27 3.93 -2.29
CA VAL A 285 17.46 4.04 -3.74
C VAL A 285 16.64 2.97 -4.43
N VAL A 286 15.86 3.39 -5.42
CA VAL A 286 15.13 2.53 -6.34
C VAL A 286 15.87 2.46 -7.66
N TYR A 287 16.10 1.26 -8.16
CA TYR A 287 16.80 1.01 -9.41
C TYR A 287 16.18 -0.19 -10.15
N THR A 288 16.55 -0.41 -11.40
CA THR A 288 16.08 -1.58 -12.16
C THR A 288 17.14 -2.67 -12.13
N ASP A 289 16.90 -3.75 -11.40
CA ASP A 289 17.85 -4.85 -11.30
C ASP A 289 18.06 -5.55 -12.65
N TRP A 290 19.33 -5.71 -13.06
CA TRP A 290 19.67 -6.32 -14.34
C TRP A 290 19.25 -7.79 -14.46
N ALA A 291 19.30 -8.54 -13.35
CA ALA A 291 19.02 -9.97 -13.35
C ALA A 291 17.52 -10.26 -13.51
N THR A 292 16.68 -9.51 -12.78
CA THR A 292 15.23 -9.71 -12.80
C THR A 292 14.52 -8.82 -13.83
N GLY A 293 15.13 -7.68 -14.19
CA GLY A 293 14.52 -6.63 -15.03
C GLY A 293 13.37 -5.91 -14.34
N LYS A 294 13.26 -6.03 -13.01
CA LYS A 294 12.24 -5.39 -12.18
C LYS A 294 12.86 -4.30 -11.31
N GLU A 295 12.01 -3.46 -10.75
CA GLU A 295 12.43 -2.52 -9.72
C GLU A 295 12.94 -3.28 -8.49
N ALA A 296 14.08 -2.83 -7.97
CA ALA A 296 14.69 -3.29 -6.75
C ALA A 296 15.08 -2.07 -5.90
N THR A 297 15.28 -2.28 -4.61
CA THR A 297 15.60 -1.21 -3.67
C THR A 297 16.83 -1.55 -2.85
N VAL A 298 17.64 -0.52 -2.55
CA VAL A 298 18.75 -0.58 -1.61
C VAL A 298 18.59 0.57 -0.63
N SER A 299 18.65 0.28 0.67
CA SER A 299 18.59 1.28 1.73
C SER A 299 19.89 1.35 2.52
N VAL A 300 20.27 2.57 2.90
CA VAL A 300 21.44 2.84 3.75
C VAL A 300 21.01 3.75 4.89
N GLN A 301 21.43 3.44 6.12
CA GLN A 301 21.05 4.10 7.35
C GLN A 301 22.23 4.73 8.09
N ASN A 302 21.97 5.87 8.76
CA ASN A 302 22.84 6.45 9.76
C ASN A 302 22.27 6.17 11.16
N LEU A 303 22.75 5.10 11.80
CA LEU A 303 22.25 4.65 13.10
C LEU A 303 22.41 5.70 14.20
N ALA A 304 23.50 6.49 14.17
CA ALA A 304 23.70 7.54 15.14
C ALA A 304 22.67 8.66 14.99
N ALA A 305 22.36 9.05 13.76
CA ALA A 305 21.31 10.03 13.49
C ALA A 305 19.92 9.52 13.90
N ILE A 306 19.61 8.25 13.61
CA ILE A 306 18.34 7.62 14.02
C ILE A 306 18.16 7.68 15.55
N GLN A 307 19.23 7.36 16.32
CA GLN A 307 19.18 7.43 17.78
C GLN A 307 18.99 8.87 18.29
N LEU A 308 19.65 9.84 17.67
CA LEU A 308 19.54 11.26 18.05
C LEU A 308 18.18 11.87 17.70
N GLN A 309 17.59 11.47 16.59
CA GLN A 309 16.30 11.98 16.10
C GLN A 309 15.08 11.20 16.66
N GLY A 310 15.33 10.04 17.29
CA GLY A 310 14.28 9.22 17.92
C GLY A 310 13.45 8.37 16.95
N GLY A 311 13.85 8.31 15.66
CA GLY A 311 13.15 7.52 14.66
C GLY A 311 13.80 7.57 13.28
N VAL A 312 13.28 6.74 12.37
CA VAL A 312 13.75 6.70 10.97
C VAL A 312 13.06 7.79 10.16
N ILE A 313 13.85 8.63 9.51
CA ILE A 313 13.38 9.61 8.51
C ILE A 313 13.93 9.15 7.17
N ASN A 314 13.09 8.43 6.41
CA ASN A 314 13.47 7.90 5.11
C ASN A 314 13.23 8.92 3.99
N GLN A 315 14.16 8.95 3.03
CA GLN A 315 13.95 9.64 1.76
C GLN A 315 14.20 8.68 0.61
N ARG A 316 13.20 8.51 -0.26
CA ARG A 316 13.29 7.74 -1.49
C ARG A 316 13.95 8.56 -2.61
N ARG A 317 14.88 7.91 -3.34
CA ARG A 317 15.53 8.45 -4.54
C ARG A 317 15.41 7.45 -5.67
N ASP A 318 14.93 7.89 -6.83
CA ASP A 318 14.76 7.03 -7.99
C ASP A 318 15.92 7.25 -8.98
N TYR A 319 16.67 6.18 -9.27
CA TYR A 319 17.78 6.18 -10.23
C TYR A 319 17.52 5.19 -11.38
N PRO A 320 16.63 5.54 -12.33
CA PRO A 320 16.17 4.63 -13.37
C PRO A 320 17.28 4.19 -14.34
N GLY A 321 18.39 4.92 -14.40
CA GLY A 321 19.55 4.56 -15.21
C GLY A 321 20.48 3.53 -14.57
N VAL A 322 20.27 3.21 -13.29
CA VAL A 322 21.08 2.24 -12.55
C VAL A 322 20.45 0.87 -12.66
N ASN A 323 21.27 -0.15 -12.97
CA ASN A 323 20.80 -1.52 -13.09
C ASN A 323 21.58 -2.52 -12.24
N TRP A 324 22.51 -2.04 -11.40
CA TRP A 324 23.42 -2.85 -10.60
C TRP A 324 23.37 -2.45 -9.13
N GLY A 325 23.09 -3.44 -8.24
CA GLY A 325 22.89 -3.23 -6.81
C GLY A 325 24.07 -2.53 -6.09
N PRO A 326 25.33 -2.95 -6.30
CA PRO A 326 26.48 -2.28 -5.69
C PRO A 326 26.61 -0.80 -6.07
N LEU A 327 26.29 -0.41 -7.30
CA LEU A 327 26.23 0.99 -7.70
C LEU A 327 25.08 1.72 -7.00
N ALA A 328 23.90 1.11 -6.90
CA ALA A 328 22.75 1.69 -6.18
C ALA A 328 23.10 1.92 -4.70
N ALA A 329 23.82 1.01 -4.05
CA ALA A 329 24.26 1.15 -2.68
C ALA A 329 25.25 2.33 -2.49
N ARG A 330 26.19 2.51 -3.43
CA ARG A 330 27.12 3.64 -3.43
C ARG A 330 26.38 4.98 -3.60
N LEU A 331 25.35 5.03 -4.43
CA LEU A 331 24.51 6.21 -4.60
C LEU A 331 23.70 6.50 -3.34
N ALA A 332 23.13 5.51 -2.71
CA ALA A 332 22.41 5.67 -1.44
C ALA A 332 23.34 6.23 -0.35
N LEU A 333 24.57 5.73 -0.27
CA LEU A 333 25.60 6.21 0.66
C LEU A 333 26.00 7.66 0.37
N ARG A 334 26.22 8.01 -0.89
CA ARG A 334 26.54 9.38 -1.32
C ARG A 334 25.42 10.34 -0.92
N ASP A 335 24.19 9.98 -1.25
CA ASP A 335 23.05 10.83 -1.00
C ASP A 335 22.75 10.97 0.50
N LEU A 336 22.93 9.89 1.28
CA LEU A 336 22.78 9.97 2.73
C LEU A 336 23.83 10.92 3.37
N ARG A 337 25.07 10.92 2.88
CA ARG A 337 26.09 11.87 3.32
C ARG A 337 25.71 13.31 2.98
N ALA A 338 25.25 13.53 1.75
CA ALA A 338 24.91 14.87 1.27
C ALA A 338 23.63 15.45 1.87
N LEU A 339 22.59 14.63 2.03
CA LEU A 339 21.26 15.07 2.47
C LEU A 339 21.07 14.90 3.98
N GLY A 340 21.70 13.91 4.60
CA GLY A 340 21.60 13.61 6.02
C GLY A 340 22.53 14.48 6.91
N SER A 341 23.29 15.40 6.32
CA SER A 341 24.18 16.33 7.04
C SER A 341 23.62 17.74 7.03
N PRO A 342 23.68 18.49 8.16
CA PRO A 342 23.19 19.86 8.25
C PRO A 342 24.16 20.85 7.59
N LEU A 343 24.32 20.70 6.27
CA LEU A 343 25.24 21.53 5.49
C LEU A 343 24.76 22.98 5.47
N ALA A 344 25.70 23.91 5.65
CA ALA A 344 25.44 25.33 5.51
C ALA A 344 25.31 25.72 4.03
N ARG A 345 24.31 26.51 3.71
CA ARG A 345 24.12 27.16 2.40
C ARG A 345 24.31 28.64 2.59
N MET A 346 25.05 29.28 1.66
CA MET A 346 25.36 30.68 1.79
C MET A 346 25.42 31.41 0.46
N THR A 347 25.15 32.68 0.54
CA THR A 347 25.36 33.62 -0.57
C THR A 347 26.32 34.71 -0.07
N LEU A 348 27.44 34.85 -0.73
CA LEU A 348 28.53 35.75 -0.38
C LEU A 348 28.73 36.77 -1.49
N THR A 349 28.89 38.04 -1.11
CA THR A 349 29.47 39.07 -2.00
C THR A 349 30.94 39.23 -1.64
N ILE A 350 31.83 38.96 -2.57
CA ILE A 350 33.28 38.99 -2.38
C ILE A 350 33.98 40.01 -3.29
N ALA A 351 35.14 40.47 -2.85
CA ALA A 351 36.01 41.30 -3.65
C ALA A 351 36.81 40.44 -4.66
N PRO A 352 37.00 40.88 -5.92
CA PRO A 352 37.73 40.11 -6.92
C PRO A 352 39.18 39.76 -6.52
N ALA A 353 39.82 40.54 -5.68
CA ALA A 353 41.16 40.28 -5.20
C ALA A 353 41.33 38.99 -4.36
N ALA A 354 40.21 38.38 -3.96
CA ALA A 354 40.16 37.11 -3.23
C ALA A 354 40.66 35.91 -4.04
N PHE A 355 40.54 36.00 -5.37
CA PHE A 355 40.92 34.92 -6.28
C PHE A 355 41.68 35.49 -7.49
N GLU A 356 42.61 34.71 -8.04
CA GLU A 356 43.32 35.10 -9.27
C GLU A 356 42.36 35.23 -10.46
N ARG A 357 41.26 34.48 -10.43
CA ARG A 357 40.16 34.53 -11.41
C ARG A 357 38.82 34.24 -10.71
N PRO A 358 37.65 34.65 -11.26
CA PRO A 358 36.38 34.22 -10.72
C PRO A 358 36.32 32.72 -10.55
N PRO A 359 35.92 32.19 -9.38
CA PRO A 359 35.80 30.76 -9.17
C PRO A 359 34.69 30.22 -10.09
N LEU A 360 34.85 28.99 -10.52
CA LEU A 360 33.87 28.28 -11.36
C LEU A 360 32.97 27.40 -10.52
N PRO A 361 31.77 27.01 -11.02
CA PRO A 361 30.95 26.04 -10.33
C PRO A 361 31.72 24.74 -10.04
N GLY A 362 31.63 24.25 -8.81
CA GLY A 362 32.37 23.08 -8.33
C GLY A 362 33.74 23.40 -7.69
N ASP A 363 34.29 24.63 -7.83
CA ASP A 363 35.49 25.02 -7.13
C ASP A 363 35.27 25.10 -5.62
N VAL A 364 36.34 24.85 -4.84
CA VAL A 364 36.31 24.82 -3.38
C VAL A 364 37.26 25.84 -2.77
N PHE A 365 36.86 26.41 -1.64
CA PHE A 365 37.69 27.30 -0.85
C PHE A 365 37.44 27.16 0.65
N LEU A 366 38.31 27.68 1.48
CA LEU A 366 38.15 27.72 2.93
C LEU A 366 37.49 29.04 3.34
N LEU A 367 36.31 28.96 3.93
CA LEU A 367 35.63 30.09 4.55
C LEU A 367 36.16 30.27 5.97
N HIS A 368 36.59 31.49 6.28
CA HIS A 368 36.96 31.92 7.61
C HIS A 368 36.12 33.14 8.02
N TRP A 369 35.21 32.93 9.01
CA TRP A 369 34.33 33.99 9.49
C TRP A 369 34.16 33.93 11.01
N PRO A 370 35.08 34.54 11.78
CA PRO A 370 35.10 34.42 13.25
C PRO A 370 33.84 34.94 13.95
N ARG A 371 33.13 35.91 13.35
CA ARG A 371 31.87 36.43 13.91
C ARG A 371 30.75 35.41 13.97
N LEU A 372 30.77 34.39 13.12
CA LEU A 372 29.85 33.24 13.11
C LEU A 372 30.48 31.98 13.72
N GLY A 373 31.67 32.11 14.37
CA GLY A 373 32.40 30.96 14.92
C GLY A 373 32.97 30.02 13.85
N ILE A 374 33.09 30.48 12.60
CA ILE A 374 33.63 29.70 11.50
C ILE A 374 35.13 29.98 11.39
N GLU A 375 35.95 29.01 11.77
CA GLU A 375 37.41 29.14 11.65
C GLU A 375 37.95 28.56 10.34
N ARG A 376 37.41 27.38 9.93
CA ARG A 376 37.84 26.66 8.74
C ARG A 376 36.66 25.82 8.24
N MET A 377 35.86 26.35 7.35
CA MET A 377 34.79 25.63 6.69
C MET A 377 35.15 25.50 5.21
N VAL A 378 35.22 24.27 4.72
CA VAL A 378 35.36 24.06 3.28
C VAL A 378 34.01 24.27 2.65
N VAL A 379 33.95 25.12 1.64
CA VAL A 379 32.74 25.42 0.90
C VAL A 379 32.96 25.21 -0.59
N ARG A 380 31.95 24.71 -1.25
CA ARG A 380 31.92 24.45 -2.70
C ARG A 380 31.02 25.46 -3.38
N VAL A 381 31.53 26.07 -4.44
CA VAL A 381 30.77 27.01 -5.28
C VAL A 381 29.71 26.27 -6.07
N THR A 382 28.44 26.72 -5.97
CA THR A 382 27.33 26.21 -6.73
C THR A 382 26.94 27.14 -7.86
N GLY A 383 27.20 28.43 -7.71
CA GLY A 383 26.93 29.45 -8.74
C GLY A 383 27.74 30.72 -8.50
N ILE A 384 27.98 31.46 -9.54
CA ILE A 384 28.63 32.75 -9.51
C ILE A 384 27.93 33.73 -10.42
N ASP A 385 27.77 34.97 -9.95
CA ASP A 385 27.38 36.13 -10.72
C ASP A 385 28.49 37.18 -10.61
N THR A 386 29.15 37.42 -11.72
CA THR A 386 30.21 38.41 -11.81
C THR A 386 29.72 39.86 -11.95
N GLY A 387 28.41 40.02 -12.10
CA GLY A 387 27.74 41.33 -12.25
C GLY A 387 28.14 42.09 -13.49
N ALA A 388 27.94 43.40 -13.45
CA ALA A 388 28.32 44.28 -14.56
C ALA A 388 29.85 44.49 -14.56
N LEU A 389 30.45 44.57 -15.74
CA LEU A 389 31.85 44.93 -15.92
C LEU A 389 32.13 46.24 -15.19
N GLY A 390 33.04 46.21 -14.20
CA GLY A 390 33.38 47.36 -13.38
C GLY A 390 32.67 47.44 -12.02
N ALA A 391 31.75 46.52 -11.68
CA ALA A 391 31.10 46.48 -10.37
C ALA A 391 32.09 46.15 -9.21
N GLY A 392 33.21 45.53 -9.54
CA GLY A 392 34.27 45.21 -8.55
C GLY A 392 33.84 44.27 -7.43
N GLN A 393 32.78 43.48 -7.64
CA GLN A 393 32.28 42.52 -6.67
C GLN A 393 31.67 41.32 -7.40
N TRP A 394 31.85 40.12 -6.81
CA TRP A 394 31.22 38.89 -7.29
C TRP A 394 30.26 38.35 -6.25
N ARG A 395 29.11 37.90 -6.69
CA ARG A 395 28.13 37.21 -5.87
C ARG A 395 28.29 35.71 -6.06
N ILE A 396 28.66 35.01 -4.98
CA ILE A 396 28.92 33.59 -4.99
C ILE A 396 27.83 32.88 -4.19
N GLU A 397 27.23 31.87 -4.79
CA GLU A 397 26.42 30.91 -4.10
C GLU A 397 27.26 29.67 -3.79
N ALA A 398 27.28 29.27 -2.51
CA ALA A 398 28.10 28.15 -2.07
C ALA A 398 27.40 27.30 -1.01
N VAL A 399 27.82 26.05 -0.92
CA VAL A 399 27.39 25.09 0.08
C VAL A 399 28.57 24.52 0.82
N GLU A 400 28.42 24.24 2.12
CA GLU A 400 29.44 23.54 2.90
C GLU A 400 29.74 22.19 2.26
N ASP A 401 31.01 21.87 2.06
CA ASP A 401 31.38 20.67 1.32
C ASP A 401 31.25 19.41 2.21
N VAL A 402 30.44 18.46 1.78
CA VAL A 402 30.21 17.19 2.49
C VAL A 402 31.48 16.36 2.65
N PHE A 403 32.41 16.46 1.71
CA PHE A 403 33.69 15.71 1.76
C PHE A 403 34.66 16.22 2.84
N ALA A 404 34.48 17.44 3.31
CA ALA A 404 35.27 18.00 4.42
C ALA A 404 34.78 17.51 5.79
N MET A 405 33.60 16.92 5.87
CA MET A 405 33.06 16.36 7.12
C MET A 405 33.66 14.97 7.36
N GLY A 406 34.09 14.72 8.62
CA GLY A 406 34.69 13.42 8.98
C GLY A 406 33.81 12.22 8.64
N ASN A 407 34.47 11.09 8.40
CA ASN A 407 33.79 9.83 8.05
C ASN A 407 32.87 9.37 9.18
N THR A 408 31.56 9.49 8.98
CA THR A 408 30.57 8.82 9.80
C THR A 408 30.50 7.36 9.34
N VAL A 409 30.52 6.41 10.25
CA VAL A 409 30.30 5.00 9.93
C VAL A 409 28.84 4.84 9.49
N LEU A 410 28.66 4.69 8.18
CA LEU A 410 27.36 4.40 7.59
C LEU A 410 27.27 2.89 7.38
N THR A 411 26.23 2.29 7.90
CA THR A 411 26.01 0.85 7.77
C THR A 411 25.00 0.63 6.67
N PRO A 412 25.20 -0.31 5.73
CA PRO A 412 24.12 -0.77 4.86
C PRO A 412 22.95 -1.16 5.76
N ALA A 413 21.75 -0.72 5.41
CA ALA A 413 20.56 -1.28 6.04
C ALA A 413 20.65 -2.82 5.87
N PRO A 414 20.34 -3.59 6.93
CA PRO A 414 20.27 -5.03 6.75
C PRO A 414 19.39 -5.30 5.53
N PRO A 415 19.79 -6.23 4.64
CA PRO A 415 18.93 -6.59 3.53
C PRO A 415 17.54 -6.85 4.09
N PRO A 416 16.48 -6.41 3.42
CA PRO A 416 15.14 -6.78 3.86
C PRO A 416 15.18 -8.29 4.08
N PRO A 417 14.68 -8.78 5.22
CA PRO A 417 14.67 -10.21 5.47
C PRO A 417 14.11 -10.86 4.22
N PRO A 418 14.72 -11.99 3.76
CA PRO A 418 14.20 -12.68 2.59
C PRO A 418 12.70 -12.78 2.75
N PRO A 419 11.89 -12.56 1.72
CA PRO A 419 10.45 -12.59 1.84
C PRO A 419 10.13 -13.90 2.57
N VAL A 420 9.75 -13.77 3.83
CA VAL A 420 9.36 -14.92 4.62
C VAL A 420 8.17 -15.45 3.87
N THR A 421 8.29 -16.64 3.31
CA THR A 421 7.16 -17.33 2.69
C THR A 421 6.18 -17.60 3.82
N VAL A 422 5.32 -16.65 4.10
CA VAL A 422 4.30 -16.80 5.14
C VAL A 422 3.24 -17.69 4.54
N THR A 423 3.25 -18.95 4.94
CA THR A 423 2.15 -19.85 4.59
C THR A 423 0.87 -19.30 5.20
N PRO A 424 -0.17 -19.01 4.36
CA PRO A 424 -1.43 -18.53 4.87
C PRO A 424 -1.97 -19.47 5.96
N GLN A 425 -2.25 -18.93 7.15
CA GLN A 425 -2.87 -19.65 8.26
C GLN A 425 -4.36 -19.37 8.28
N PRO A 426 -5.21 -20.31 8.71
CA PRO A 426 -6.64 -20.04 8.86
C PRO A 426 -6.86 -18.86 9.83
N PRO A 427 -7.88 -18.02 9.60
CA PRO A 427 -8.27 -17.03 10.59
C PRO A 427 -8.54 -17.69 11.96
N ALA A 428 -8.16 -17.01 13.04
CA ALA A 428 -8.39 -17.50 14.41
C ALA A 428 -9.89 -17.53 14.77
N LEU A 429 -10.67 -16.66 14.10
CA LEU A 429 -12.11 -16.59 14.24
C LEU A 429 -12.70 -16.06 12.92
N VAL A 430 -13.79 -16.65 12.50
CA VAL A 430 -14.67 -16.11 11.45
C VAL A 430 -16.06 -16.01 12.01
N LEU A 431 -16.71 -14.88 11.85
CA LEU A 431 -18.10 -14.64 12.23
C LEU A 431 -18.90 -14.29 10.98
N ALA A 432 -19.81 -15.15 10.59
CA ALA A 432 -20.82 -14.83 9.60
C ALA A 432 -21.95 -14.06 10.28
N VAL A 433 -22.32 -12.91 9.76
CA VAL A 433 -23.32 -12.03 10.36
C VAL A 433 -24.30 -11.53 9.32
N GLU A 434 -25.54 -11.34 9.73
CA GLU A 434 -26.48 -10.55 8.96
C GLU A 434 -26.26 -9.08 9.30
N VAL A 435 -26.06 -8.23 8.29
CA VAL A 435 -25.69 -6.84 8.46
C VAL A 435 -26.80 -6.07 9.17
N PRO A 436 -26.55 -5.43 10.34
CA PRO A 436 -27.56 -4.68 11.04
C PRO A 436 -27.89 -3.35 10.36
N TYR A 437 -29.08 -2.81 10.61
CA TYR A 437 -29.55 -1.54 10.04
C TYR A 437 -28.55 -0.39 10.20
N TRP A 438 -27.87 -0.30 11.34
CA TRP A 438 -26.84 0.70 11.62
C TRP A 438 -25.72 0.73 10.56
N GLU A 439 -25.22 -0.45 10.16
CA GLU A 439 -24.16 -0.55 9.14
C GLU A 439 -24.68 -0.14 7.77
N LEU A 440 -25.90 -0.54 7.42
CA LEU A 440 -26.54 -0.13 6.17
C LEU A 440 -26.73 1.40 6.13
N ALA A 441 -27.19 1.99 7.23
CA ALA A 441 -27.39 3.44 7.33
C ALA A 441 -26.11 4.26 7.18
N ARG A 442 -24.94 3.68 7.50
CA ARG A 442 -23.64 4.33 7.35
C ARG A 442 -23.01 4.12 5.97
N ARG A 443 -23.36 3.04 5.30
CA ARG A 443 -22.74 2.64 4.01
C ARG A 443 -23.57 3.07 2.81
N LEU A 444 -24.89 3.06 2.94
CA LEU A 444 -25.80 3.43 1.87
C LEU A 444 -26.08 4.94 1.88
N GLY A 445 -26.32 5.50 0.70
CA GLY A 445 -26.87 6.84 0.57
C GLY A 445 -28.30 6.92 1.11
N ARG A 446 -28.74 8.11 1.55
CA ARG A 446 -30.07 8.28 2.11
C ARG A 446 -31.20 7.81 1.15
N ALA A 447 -31.04 8.04 -0.13
CA ALA A 447 -32.01 7.61 -1.13
C ALA A 447 -32.12 6.07 -1.20
N ASP A 448 -30.98 5.37 -1.14
CA ASP A 448 -30.95 3.91 -1.18
C ASP A 448 -31.50 3.32 0.12
N LEU A 449 -31.24 3.97 1.25
CA LEU A 449 -31.77 3.57 2.55
C LEU A 449 -33.30 3.68 2.61
N ASP A 450 -33.86 4.70 1.96
CA ASP A 450 -35.32 4.90 1.87
C ASP A 450 -36.01 3.86 0.96
N TYR A 451 -35.25 3.16 0.12
CA TYR A 451 -35.75 2.05 -0.74
C TYR A 451 -35.64 0.66 -0.08
N LEU A 452 -34.95 0.54 1.07
CA LEU A 452 -34.85 -0.74 1.76
C LEU A 452 -36.25 -1.24 2.19
N THR A 453 -36.51 -2.49 1.83
CA THR A 453 -37.74 -3.17 2.23
C THR A 453 -37.48 -4.14 3.38
N ASP A 454 -38.55 -4.62 4.02
CA ASP A 454 -38.45 -5.62 5.09
C ASP A 454 -37.97 -7.00 4.59
N THR A 455 -37.90 -7.18 3.27
CA THR A 455 -37.38 -8.41 2.63
C THR A 455 -35.93 -8.35 2.21
N ASP A 456 -35.29 -7.18 2.28
CA ASP A 456 -33.89 -7.03 1.89
C ASP A 456 -33.00 -7.41 3.08
N THR A 457 -32.06 -8.30 2.85
CA THR A 457 -31.07 -8.72 3.84
C THR A 457 -29.69 -8.74 3.21
N TYR A 458 -28.67 -8.49 4.01
CA TYR A 458 -27.29 -8.44 3.54
C TYR A 458 -26.39 -9.33 4.39
N VAL A 459 -25.50 -10.05 3.73
CA VAL A 459 -24.53 -10.92 4.39
C VAL A 459 -23.26 -10.14 4.66
N GLY A 460 -22.76 -10.25 5.87
CA GLY A 460 -21.46 -9.72 6.26
C GLY A 460 -20.63 -10.78 6.97
N ALA A 461 -19.34 -10.48 7.14
CA ALA A 461 -18.46 -11.31 7.92
C ALA A 461 -17.36 -10.50 8.59
N LEU A 462 -16.84 -11.04 9.68
CA LEU A 462 -15.66 -10.55 10.38
C LEU A 462 -14.65 -11.69 10.45
N ALA A 463 -13.37 -11.39 10.28
CA ALA A 463 -12.31 -12.35 10.51
C ALA A 463 -11.22 -11.76 11.42
N VAL A 464 -10.67 -12.61 12.28
CA VAL A 464 -9.54 -12.30 13.15
C VAL A 464 -8.31 -13.03 12.65
N ALA A 465 -7.16 -12.36 12.56
CA ALA A 465 -5.91 -12.94 12.07
C ALA A 465 -5.52 -14.17 12.88
N GLY A 466 -5.16 -15.26 12.20
CA GLY A 466 -4.72 -16.51 12.83
C GLY A 466 -3.22 -16.58 13.12
N GLY A 467 -2.43 -15.62 12.60
CA GLY A 467 -0.98 -15.60 12.77
C GLY A 467 -0.36 -14.29 12.24
N LEU A 468 0.96 -14.21 12.40
CA LEU A 468 1.73 -13.07 11.91
C LEU A 468 1.84 -13.09 10.37
N GLY A 469 1.94 -11.92 9.76
CA GLY A 469 2.16 -11.77 8.32
C GLY A 469 0.92 -11.94 7.44
N GLN A 470 -0.27 -12.06 8.04
CA GLN A 470 -1.53 -11.94 7.32
C GLN A 470 -1.83 -10.47 7.05
N LEU A 471 -2.12 -10.11 5.79
CA LEU A 471 -2.37 -8.74 5.35
C LEU A 471 -3.85 -8.38 5.51
N ASN A 472 -4.68 -9.05 4.76
CA ASN A 472 -6.12 -8.91 4.70
C ASN A 472 -6.77 -10.26 4.38
N TRP A 473 -8.07 -10.28 4.18
CA TRP A 473 -8.78 -11.49 3.81
C TRP A 473 -9.88 -11.21 2.80
N GLN A 474 -10.18 -12.24 2.01
CA GLN A 474 -11.26 -12.23 1.04
C GLN A 474 -12.48 -12.93 1.63
N MET A 475 -13.61 -12.22 1.72
CA MET A 475 -14.91 -12.84 1.99
C MET A 475 -15.38 -13.56 0.76
N GLN A 476 -15.83 -14.79 0.93
CA GLN A 476 -16.51 -15.57 -0.10
C GLN A 476 -17.87 -16.01 0.40
N THR A 477 -18.88 -15.97 -0.48
CA THR A 477 -20.26 -16.37 -0.20
C THR A 477 -20.75 -17.35 -1.25
N GLY A 478 -21.72 -18.18 -0.90
CA GLY A 478 -22.34 -19.12 -1.82
C GLY A 478 -23.40 -20.01 -1.18
N ALA A 479 -24.06 -20.82 -1.99
CA ALA A 479 -25.08 -21.74 -1.51
C ALA A 479 -24.51 -22.95 -0.72
N SER A 480 -23.22 -23.21 -0.85
CA SER A 480 -22.51 -24.28 -0.14
C SER A 480 -20.99 -24.04 -0.15
N ALA A 481 -20.23 -24.76 0.65
CA ALA A 481 -18.77 -24.72 0.66
C ALA A 481 -18.11 -25.05 -0.69
N ALA A 482 -18.82 -25.74 -1.59
CA ALA A 482 -18.31 -26.08 -2.92
C ALA A 482 -18.65 -25.04 -4.00
N ALA A 483 -19.49 -24.05 -3.69
CA ALA A 483 -19.99 -23.05 -4.64
C ALA A 483 -19.78 -21.63 -4.11
N LEU A 484 -18.58 -21.36 -3.64
CA LEU A 484 -18.18 -20.05 -3.12
C LEU A 484 -17.69 -19.14 -4.25
N ALA A 485 -18.02 -17.85 -4.16
CA ALA A 485 -17.53 -16.79 -5.02
C ALA A 485 -17.05 -15.61 -4.16
N ASP A 486 -16.11 -14.84 -4.69
CA ASP A 486 -15.60 -13.63 -4.03
C ASP A 486 -16.72 -12.60 -3.87
N ALA A 487 -16.87 -12.07 -2.67
CA ALA A 487 -17.92 -11.12 -2.32
C ALA A 487 -17.33 -9.76 -1.87
N ALA A 488 -16.37 -9.76 -0.96
CA ALA A 488 -15.75 -8.53 -0.44
C ALA A 488 -14.33 -8.81 0.07
N GLU A 489 -13.50 -7.78 0.11
CA GLU A 489 -12.16 -7.82 0.72
C GLU A 489 -12.13 -6.90 1.92
N GLU A 490 -11.53 -7.34 3.03
CA GLU A 490 -11.50 -6.54 4.25
C GLU A 490 -10.27 -6.86 5.11
N ASP A 491 -9.94 -5.92 5.98
CA ASP A 491 -8.90 -6.07 7.00
C ASP A 491 -9.36 -6.96 8.16
N TYR A 492 -8.40 -7.52 8.89
CA TYR A 492 -8.70 -8.33 10.08
C TYR A 492 -9.19 -7.46 11.24
N ALA A 493 -10.25 -7.91 11.90
CA ALA A 493 -10.82 -7.28 13.07
C ALA A 493 -9.91 -7.40 14.30
N PRO A 494 -9.79 -6.34 15.12
CA PRO A 494 -9.14 -6.41 16.41
C PRO A 494 -9.91 -7.31 17.38
N LEU A 495 -9.16 -8.02 18.23
CA LEU A 495 -9.70 -8.97 19.22
C LEU A 495 -9.16 -8.66 20.61
N LEU A 496 -10.04 -8.61 21.61
CA LEU A 496 -9.72 -8.68 23.03
C LEU A 496 -10.33 -9.94 23.64
N THR A 497 -9.69 -10.48 24.66
CA THR A 497 -10.24 -11.60 25.47
C THR A 497 -10.45 -11.13 26.90
N LEU A 498 -11.67 -11.17 27.39
CA LEU A 498 -12.01 -10.71 28.73
C LEU A 498 -11.35 -11.57 29.80
N SER A 499 -10.71 -10.94 30.79
CA SER A 499 -10.02 -11.64 31.86
C SER A 499 -10.94 -12.05 33.02
N ALA A 500 -12.08 -11.36 33.15
CA ALA A 500 -13.07 -11.57 34.22
C ALA A 500 -14.49 -11.71 33.66
N PRO A 501 -15.43 -12.31 34.39
CA PRO A 501 -16.82 -12.33 34.00
C PRO A 501 -17.41 -10.91 33.94
N LEU A 502 -18.29 -10.69 32.99
CA LEU A 502 -19.01 -9.42 32.79
C LEU A 502 -20.48 -9.65 33.16
N PRO A 503 -21.04 -8.96 34.17
CA PRO A 503 -22.45 -9.13 34.55
C PRO A 503 -23.38 -8.50 33.51
N ALA A 504 -24.64 -8.92 33.49
CA ALA A 504 -25.69 -8.25 32.74
C ALA A 504 -26.00 -6.91 33.43
N SER A 505 -25.39 -5.82 32.97
CA SER A 505 -25.51 -4.49 33.52
C SER A 505 -25.86 -3.50 32.44
N GLU A 506 -26.66 -2.48 32.78
CA GLU A 506 -26.97 -1.32 31.92
C GLU A 506 -26.06 -0.12 32.21
N ALA A 507 -25.01 -0.28 33.04
CA ALA A 507 -24.15 0.84 33.41
C ALA A 507 -23.49 1.48 32.17
N ASP A 508 -23.39 2.79 32.18
CA ASP A 508 -22.95 3.60 31.05
C ASP A 508 -21.48 3.42 30.71
N ALA A 509 -20.64 3.18 31.69
CA ALA A 509 -19.19 2.97 31.51
C ALA A 509 -18.74 1.85 32.45
N LEU A 510 -18.71 0.65 31.93
CA LEU A 510 -18.23 -0.50 32.68
C LEU A 510 -16.79 -0.82 32.26
N ALA A 511 -15.84 -0.53 33.15
CA ALA A 511 -14.43 -0.88 32.95
C ALA A 511 -14.24 -2.39 32.99
N VAL A 512 -13.67 -2.93 31.94
CA VAL A 512 -13.45 -4.37 31.78
C VAL A 512 -11.97 -4.63 31.49
N ALA A 513 -11.37 -5.54 32.25
CA ALA A 513 -10.00 -5.96 32.01
C ALA A 513 -9.94 -7.08 30.95
N PHE A 514 -8.88 -7.09 30.15
CA PHE A 514 -8.63 -8.14 29.17
C PHE A 514 -7.29 -8.82 29.39
N SER A 515 -7.20 -10.11 29.05
CA SER A 515 -6.03 -10.96 29.28
C SER A 515 -5.14 -11.09 28.06
N SER A 516 -5.70 -10.91 26.87
CA SER A 516 -4.98 -10.99 25.60
C SER A 516 -5.62 -10.10 24.55
N SER A 517 -4.82 -9.67 23.58
CA SER A 517 -5.29 -8.83 22.48
C SER A 517 -4.57 -9.16 21.17
N SER A 518 -5.26 -8.92 20.06
CA SER A 518 -4.69 -8.94 18.71
C SER A 518 -5.13 -7.67 18.03
N GLN A 519 -4.19 -6.89 17.51
CA GLN A 519 -4.43 -5.61 16.84
C GLN A 519 -5.27 -4.60 17.66
N ALA A 520 -5.26 -4.71 18.98
CA ALA A 520 -6.09 -3.92 19.89
C ALA A 520 -5.86 -2.40 19.77
N GLN A 521 -4.65 -1.98 19.38
CA GLN A 521 -4.30 -0.58 19.15
C GLN A 521 -5.09 0.08 18.00
N ARG A 522 -5.83 -0.71 17.22
CA ARG A 522 -6.71 -0.19 16.16
C ARG A 522 -8.10 0.19 16.68
N LEU A 523 -8.47 -0.24 17.89
CA LEU A 523 -9.74 0.17 18.53
C LEU A 523 -9.69 1.63 18.96
N ALA A 524 -10.73 2.37 18.65
CA ALA A 524 -10.89 3.77 19.01
C ALA A 524 -12.18 4.01 19.80
N VAL A 525 -12.21 5.14 20.51
CA VAL A 525 -13.45 5.61 21.17
C VAL A 525 -14.49 5.94 20.10
N GLY A 526 -15.70 5.41 20.30
CA GLY A 526 -16.80 5.54 19.35
C GLY A 526 -16.96 4.33 18.42
N ASP A 527 -16.00 3.40 18.38
CA ASP A 527 -16.17 2.13 17.73
C ASP A 527 -17.14 1.24 18.50
N TYR A 528 -17.62 0.19 17.84
CA TYR A 528 -18.38 -0.85 18.52
C TYR A 528 -17.80 -2.24 18.24
N ALA A 529 -18.11 -3.16 19.11
CA ALA A 529 -17.60 -4.51 19.06
C ALA A 529 -18.69 -5.53 19.42
N TYR A 530 -18.53 -6.76 18.96
CA TYR A 530 -19.36 -7.89 19.39
C TYR A 530 -18.70 -8.65 20.53
N LEU A 531 -19.46 -8.93 21.57
CA LEU A 531 -19.13 -9.93 22.57
C LEU A 531 -19.56 -11.31 22.06
N VAL A 532 -18.56 -12.19 21.88
CA VAL A 532 -18.70 -13.49 21.23
C VAL A 532 -18.36 -14.58 22.25
N ASP A 533 -19.24 -15.54 22.42
CA ASP A 533 -19.03 -16.65 23.34
C ASP A 533 -18.01 -17.69 22.80
N ALA A 534 -17.73 -18.70 23.61
CA ALA A 534 -16.79 -19.77 23.25
C ALA A 534 -17.24 -20.59 22.03
N ALA A 535 -18.55 -20.63 21.74
CA ALA A 535 -19.11 -21.32 20.59
C ALA A 535 -19.09 -20.46 19.31
N GLY A 536 -18.60 -19.23 19.38
CA GLY A 536 -18.56 -18.32 18.24
C GLY A 536 -19.87 -17.57 17.98
N GLN A 537 -20.80 -17.59 18.95
CA GLN A 537 -22.09 -16.90 18.81
C GLN A 537 -21.99 -15.46 19.31
N ILE A 538 -22.48 -14.53 18.51
CA ILE A 538 -22.63 -13.12 18.89
C ILE A 538 -23.72 -13.02 19.94
N ARG A 539 -23.37 -12.51 21.11
CA ARG A 539 -24.30 -12.36 22.25
C ARG A 539 -24.74 -10.92 22.43
N GLU A 540 -23.84 -9.96 22.26
CA GLU A 540 -24.11 -8.58 22.52
C GLU A 540 -23.23 -7.67 21.67
N ALA A 541 -23.75 -6.52 21.28
CA ALA A 541 -23.00 -5.40 20.74
C ALA A 541 -22.75 -4.38 21.84
N VAL A 542 -21.52 -3.87 21.92
CA VAL A 542 -21.06 -2.90 22.93
C VAL A 542 -20.33 -1.75 22.24
N ALA A 543 -20.48 -0.53 22.74
CA ALA A 543 -19.70 0.60 22.26
C ALA A 543 -18.44 0.79 23.12
N ILE A 544 -17.36 1.21 22.48
CA ILE A 544 -16.07 1.51 23.13
C ILE A 544 -16.09 2.97 23.60
N LEU A 545 -16.08 3.18 24.92
CA LEU A 545 -16.08 4.51 25.54
C LEU A 545 -14.67 4.97 25.90
N ALA A 546 -13.81 4.05 26.31
CA ALA A 546 -12.40 4.29 26.54
C ALA A 546 -11.61 3.01 26.31
N PHE A 547 -10.35 3.12 25.90
CA PHE A 547 -9.46 2.00 25.69
C PHE A 547 -8.05 2.35 26.18
N ASP A 548 -7.50 1.55 27.07
CA ASP A 548 -6.14 1.67 27.57
C ASP A 548 -5.38 0.34 27.39
N ALA A 549 -4.58 0.28 26.34
CA ALA A 549 -3.75 -0.89 26.05
C ALA A 549 -2.67 -1.14 27.12
N GLY A 550 -2.18 -0.07 27.76
CA GLY A 550 -1.14 -0.16 28.80
C GLY A 550 -1.68 -0.69 30.11
N ALA A 551 -2.87 -0.26 30.50
CA ALA A 551 -3.57 -0.75 31.69
C ALA A 551 -4.30 -2.09 31.43
N GLY A 552 -4.49 -2.48 30.17
CA GLY A 552 -5.24 -3.67 29.81
C GLY A 552 -6.73 -3.55 30.11
N THR A 553 -7.32 -2.35 29.92
CA THR A 553 -8.73 -2.09 30.24
C THR A 553 -9.46 -1.45 29.06
N VAL A 554 -10.75 -1.74 28.95
CA VAL A 554 -11.68 -1.12 28.01
C VAL A 554 -12.97 -0.76 28.76
N ASP A 555 -13.47 0.45 28.53
CA ASP A 555 -14.75 0.89 29.06
C ASP A 555 -15.83 0.69 28.01
N LEU A 556 -16.91 0.01 28.40
CA LEU A 556 -17.97 -0.44 27.51
C LEU A 556 -19.33 0.18 27.86
N ALA A 557 -20.01 0.71 26.86
CA ALA A 557 -21.45 0.91 26.94
C ALA A 557 -22.19 -0.33 26.40
N ARG A 558 -23.17 -0.79 27.14
CA ARG A 558 -23.77 -2.12 27.00
C ARG A 558 -25.05 -2.12 26.15
N GLY A 559 -25.24 -3.23 25.42
CA GLY A 559 -26.47 -3.49 24.68
C GLY A 559 -26.81 -2.42 23.67
N VAL A 560 -25.85 -2.03 22.82
CA VAL A 560 -26.10 -1.09 21.72
C VAL A 560 -26.79 -1.78 20.53
N LEU A 561 -27.34 -0.98 19.64
CA LEU A 561 -28.05 -1.43 18.44
C LEU A 561 -29.26 -2.33 18.77
N ASP A 562 -29.33 -3.48 18.12
CA ASP A 562 -30.40 -4.45 18.24
C ASP A 562 -30.16 -5.53 19.31
N THR A 563 -29.18 -5.30 20.19
CA THR A 563 -28.79 -6.24 21.25
C THR A 563 -29.17 -5.75 22.66
N THR A 564 -29.11 -6.65 23.62
CA THR A 564 -29.43 -6.40 25.01
C THR A 564 -28.30 -6.86 25.92
N PRO A 565 -28.07 -6.19 27.09
CA PRO A 565 -27.02 -6.58 28.02
C PRO A 565 -27.22 -7.99 28.55
N GLN A 566 -26.19 -8.82 28.42
CA GLN A 566 -26.18 -10.21 28.90
C GLN A 566 -25.00 -10.45 29.85
N ALA A 567 -25.06 -11.52 30.62
CA ALA A 567 -23.90 -11.97 31.41
C ALA A 567 -22.91 -12.73 30.52
N HIS A 568 -21.64 -12.41 30.66
CA HIS A 568 -20.56 -13.06 29.91
C HIS A 568 -19.54 -13.67 30.85
N ALA A 569 -19.04 -14.84 30.49
CA ALA A 569 -17.99 -15.51 31.26
C ALA A 569 -16.60 -14.90 30.97
N ALA A 570 -15.65 -15.10 31.85
CA ALA A 570 -14.24 -14.89 31.54
C ALA A 570 -13.85 -15.69 30.29
N GLY A 571 -12.99 -15.15 29.45
CA GLY A 571 -12.63 -15.74 28.16
C GLY A 571 -13.56 -15.37 26.98
N THR A 572 -14.65 -14.63 27.24
CA THR A 572 -15.47 -14.05 26.15
C THR A 572 -14.63 -13.15 25.28
N ARG A 573 -14.81 -13.24 23.97
CA ARG A 573 -14.07 -12.49 22.95
C ARG A 573 -14.81 -11.23 22.59
N LEU A 574 -14.12 -10.11 22.60
CA LEU A 574 -14.60 -8.82 22.09
C LEU A 574 -13.96 -8.61 20.73
N VAL A 575 -14.76 -8.57 19.66
CA VAL A 575 -14.33 -8.46 18.27
C VAL A 575 -14.80 -7.12 17.72
N GLY A 576 -13.87 -6.28 17.25
CA GLY A 576 -14.20 -5.00 16.62
C GLY A 576 -15.07 -5.19 15.38
N VAL A 577 -16.00 -4.26 15.13
CA VAL A 577 -16.92 -4.28 13.99
C VAL A 577 -16.69 -2.99 13.17
N GLY A 578 -17.70 -2.38 12.62
CA GLY A 578 -17.61 -1.10 11.90
C GLY A 578 -16.74 -1.22 10.63
N GLU A 579 -15.54 -0.64 10.68
CA GLU A 579 -14.64 -0.62 9.52
C GLU A 579 -14.07 -1.99 9.13
N TRP A 580 -14.15 -3.01 10.01
CA TRP A 580 -13.66 -4.37 9.75
C TRP A 580 -14.75 -5.34 9.29
N LEU A 581 -15.98 -4.87 9.12
CA LEU A 581 -17.07 -5.70 8.65
C LEU A 581 -17.07 -5.77 7.12
N ALA A 582 -16.66 -6.90 6.56
CA ALA A 582 -16.90 -7.19 5.15
C ALA A 582 -18.41 -7.34 4.92
N ALA A 583 -18.94 -6.78 3.84
CA ALA A 583 -20.33 -6.94 3.47
C ALA A 583 -20.46 -7.23 1.98
N GLU A 584 -21.33 -8.18 1.64
CA GLU A 584 -21.72 -8.47 0.26
C GLU A 584 -22.62 -7.36 -0.29
N GLU A 585 -22.43 -6.98 -1.54
CA GLU A 585 -23.27 -5.98 -2.21
C GLU A 585 -24.63 -6.53 -2.68
N THR A 586 -24.77 -7.87 -2.70
CA THR A 586 -25.98 -8.53 -3.16
C THR A 586 -27.05 -8.54 -2.08
N ASP A 587 -28.24 -8.08 -2.40
CA ASP A 587 -29.42 -8.23 -1.56
C ASP A 587 -29.94 -9.68 -1.60
N ARG A 588 -30.37 -10.15 -0.45
CA ARG A 588 -30.89 -11.52 -0.25
C ARG A 588 -32.22 -11.49 0.49
N ALA A 589 -32.90 -12.62 0.51
CA ALA A 589 -34.20 -12.73 1.17
C ALA A 589 -34.09 -13.38 2.57
N PRO A 590 -34.95 -12.99 3.53
CA PRO A 590 -35.10 -13.71 4.79
C PRO A 590 -35.43 -15.19 4.56
N GLY A 591 -34.82 -16.08 5.33
CA GLY A 591 -34.93 -17.52 5.20
C GLY A 591 -33.92 -18.16 4.27
N GLU A 592 -33.17 -17.39 3.49
CA GLU A 592 -32.09 -17.90 2.67
C GLU A 592 -30.91 -18.38 3.55
N SER A 593 -30.31 -19.50 3.16
CA SER A 593 -29.11 -20.03 3.81
C SER A 593 -27.89 -19.75 2.93
N VAL A 594 -26.96 -18.99 3.45
CA VAL A 594 -25.73 -18.59 2.75
C VAL A 594 -24.52 -19.18 3.49
N TYR A 595 -23.62 -19.79 2.75
CA TYR A 595 -22.34 -20.26 3.27
C TYR A 595 -21.30 -19.15 3.14
N VAL A 596 -20.63 -18.79 4.24
CA VAL A 596 -19.67 -17.67 4.31
C VAL A 596 -18.31 -18.22 4.70
N ALA A 597 -17.28 -17.85 3.97
CA ALA A 597 -15.89 -18.23 4.26
C ALA A 597 -14.94 -17.03 4.16
N ALA A 598 -13.84 -17.11 4.89
CA ALA A 598 -12.79 -16.11 4.88
C ALA A 598 -11.47 -16.71 4.36
N VAL A 599 -10.96 -16.19 3.25
CA VAL A 599 -9.71 -16.62 2.61
C VAL A 599 -8.60 -15.69 3.05
N PRO A 600 -7.60 -16.16 3.81
CA PRO A 600 -6.49 -15.33 4.26
C PRO A 600 -5.57 -14.97 3.09
N ARG A 601 -5.09 -13.73 3.07
CA ARG A 601 -4.09 -13.23 2.13
C ARG A 601 -2.80 -12.83 2.86
N THR A 602 -1.68 -13.21 2.26
CA THR A 602 -0.35 -12.90 2.73
C THR A 602 0.49 -12.34 1.58
N ALA A 603 1.65 -11.78 1.88
CA ALA A 603 2.60 -11.35 0.85
C ALA A 603 3.04 -12.49 -0.10
N SER A 604 2.85 -13.75 0.30
CA SER A 604 3.20 -14.95 -0.47
C SER A 604 2.04 -15.55 -1.26
N GLY A 605 0.81 -15.02 -1.12
CA GLY A 605 -0.37 -15.47 -1.84
C GLY A 605 -1.59 -15.76 -0.95
N GLU A 606 -2.62 -16.36 -1.55
CA GLU A 606 -3.89 -16.67 -0.91
C GLU A 606 -3.93 -18.10 -0.36
N GLY A 607 -4.67 -18.28 0.73
CA GLY A 607 -4.79 -19.56 1.41
C GLY A 607 -5.93 -20.46 0.94
N ALA A 608 -6.05 -20.73 -0.35
CA ALA A 608 -7.17 -21.48 -0.94
C ALA A 608 -7.44 -22.86 -0.28
N ALA A 609 -6.41 -23.57 0.20
CA ALA A 609 -6.56 -24.85 0.87
C ALA A 609 -7.18 -24.77 2.30
N VAL A 610 -7.34 -23.57 2.83
CA VAL A 610 -7.82 -23.34 4.20
C VAL A 610 -9.32 -23.11 4.27
N LEU A 611 -9.98 -22.93 3.13
CA LEU A 611 -11.42 -22.62 3.01
C LEU A 611 -12.33 -23.63 3.71
N ALA A 612 -12.05 -24.92 3.62
CA ALA A 612 -12.89 -25.96 4.17
C ALA A 612 -12.92 -25.95 5.72
N ALA A 613 -11.98 -25.29 6.37
CA ALA A 613 -11.85 -25.30 7.83
C ALA A 613 -12.59 -24.16 8.53
N ASN A 614 -12.98 -23.08 7.85
CA ASN A 614 -13.53 -21.88 8.48
C ASN A 614 -14.91 -21.42 7.95
N GLY A 615 -15.45 -22.09 6.94
CA GLY A 615 -16.74 -21.72 6.37
C GLY A 615 -17.90 -21.98 7.32
N GLN A 616 -18.86 -21.06 7.38
CA GLN A 616 -20.02 -21.12 8.28
C GLN A 616 -21.32 -20.91 7.52
N PRO A 617 -22.36 -21.71 7.77
CA PRO A 617 -23.70 -21.42 7.25
C PRO A 617 -24.33 -20.29 8.07
N LEU A 618 -24.98 -19.35 7.39
CA LEU A 618 -25.77 -18.29 7.95
C LEU A 618 -27.18 -18.38 7.38
N VAL A 619 -28.18 -18.46 8.26
CA VAL A 619 -29.59 -18.35 7.86
C VAL A 619 -30.03 -16.92 8.13
N LEU A 620 -30.52 -16.25 7.11
CA LEU A 620 -30.94 -14.85 7.18
C LEU A 620 -32.30 -14.73 7.83
N ALA A 621 -32.46 -13.80 8.76
CA ALA A 621 -33.65 -13.64 9.59
C ALA A 621 -34.36 -12.28 9.42
N GLY A 622 -33.91 -11.44 8.47
CA GLY A 622 -34.43 -10.08 8.29
C GLY A 622 -33.99 -9.13 9.39
N ARG A 623 -32.75 -9.25 9.86
CA ARG A 623 -32.23 -8.49 11.01
C ARG A 623 -32.37 -6.99 10.85
N GLN A 624 -32.10 -6.45 9.67
CA GLN A 624 -32.16 -5.02 9.41
C GLN A 624 -33.59 -4.45 9.51
N ALA A 625 -34.59 -5.24 9.23
CA ALA A 625 -36.01 -4.84 9.26
C ALA A 625 -36.61 -4.85 10.67
N ARG A 626 -35.97 -5.54 11.61
CA ARG A 626 -36.46 -5.73 12.97
C ARG A 626 -36.35 -4.46 13.79
N PRO A 627 -37.39 -4.09 14.60
CA PRO A 627 -37.29 -2.96 15.51
C PRO A 627 -36.21 -3.26 16.58
N TYR A 628 -35.59 -2.21 17.08
CA TYR A 628 -34.62 -2.36 18.20
C TYR A 628 -35.36 -2.75 19.49
N PRO A 629 -34.74 -3.57 20.36
CA PRO A 629 -35.31 -3.94 21.63
C PRO A 629 -35.46 -2.70 22.54
N PRO A 630 -36.51 -2.62 23.42
CA PRO A 630 -36.65 -1.51 24.32
C PRO A 630 -35.47 -1.41 25.29
N GLY A 631 -35.09 -0.20 25.64
CA GLY A 631 -34.04 0.08 26.62
C GLY A 631 -34.56 0.43 27.99
N ARG A 632 -33.64 0.68 28.96
CA ARG A 632 -33.91 1.26 30.28
C ARG A 632 -35.07 0.59 31.02
N ILE A 633 -35.03 -0.73 31.15
CA ILE A 633 -36.07 -1.48 31.83
C ILE A 633 -36.04 -1.17 33.33
N ARG A 634 -37.17 -0.82 33.88
CA ARG A 634 -37.36 -0.60 35.33
C ARG A 634 -38.55 -1.40 35.84
N LEU A 635 -38.32 -2.07 36.95
CA LEU A 635 -39.33 -2.83 37.70
C LEU A 635 -39.71 -2.04 38.95
N ASN A 636 -40.93 -1.56 39.04
CA ASN A 636 -41.38 -0.62 40.10
C ASN A 636 -40.39 0.55 40.28
N GLY A 637 -39.92 1.12 39.16
CA GLY A 637 -39.00 2.25 39.10
C GLY A 637 -37.52 1.93 39.41
N ARG A 638 -37.14 0.67 39.65
CA ARG A 638 -35.78 0.25 39.97
C ARG A 638 -35.22 -0.66 38.86
N THR A 639 -33.91 -0.61 38.63
CA THR A 639 -33.24 -1.50 37.68
C THR A 639 -33.29 -2.96 38.14
N GLU A 640 -32.98 -3.20 39.41
CA GLU A 640 -32.95 -4.52 40.06
C GLU A 640 -33.55 -4.44 41.46
N PRO A 641 -34.86 -4.52 41.59
CA PRO A 641 -35.45 -4.63 42.90
C PRO A 641 -35.20 -6.01 43.51
N ALA A 642 -34.77 -6.09 44.76
CA ALA A 642 -34.48 -7.37 45.40
C ALA A 642 -35.74 -8.24 45.50
N VAL A 643 -36.85 -7.68 45.90
CA VAL A 643 -38.18 -8.32 46.02
C VAL A 643 -39.26 -7.32 45.66
N VAL A 644 -40.28 -7.73 44.98
CA VAL A 644 -41.46 -6.92 44.68
C VAL A 644 -42.69 -7.51 45.43
N ALA A 645 -43.25 -6.68 46.29
CA ALA A 645 -44.55 -6.96 46.93
C ALA A 645 -45.67 -6.16 46.22
N GLY A 646 -46.81 -6.76 46.00
CA GLY A 646 -47.92 -6.09 45.31
C GLY A 646 -47.85 -6.18 43.79
N ASP A 647 -48.38 -5.17 43.12
CA ASP A 647 -48.35 -5.08 41.66
C ASP A 647 -46.95 -4.85 41.12
N LEU A 648 -46.65 -5.55 40.04
CA LEU A 648 -45.37 -5.42 39.36
C LEU A 648 -45.57 -4.60 38.09
N THR A 649 -45.11 -3.33 38.16
CA THR A 649 -45.12 -2.42 37.03
C THR A 649 -43.77 -2.43 36.37
N VAL A 650 -43.73 -2.71 35.09
CA VAL A 650 -42.52 -2.60 34.23
C VAL A 650 -42.65 -1.39 33.35
N THR A 651 -41.60 -0.61 33.26
CA THR A 651 -41.46 0.52 32.33
C THR A 651 -40.18 0.36 31.50
N TRP A 652 -40.17 0.88 30.29
CA TRP A 652 -39.05 0.84 29.37
C TRP A 652 -38.89 2.12 28.58
N ALA A 653 -37.73 2.33 27.96
CA ALA A 653 -37.51 3.39 27.03
C ALA A 653 -37.75 2.90 25.60
N HIS A 654 -38.41 3.71 24.81
CA HIS A 654 -38.57 3.46 23.38
C HIS A 654 -37.25 3.50 22.66
N ARG A 655 -37.17 2.77 21.57
CA ARG A 655 -36.03 2.78 20.60
C ARG A 655 -36.57 2.91 19.20
N ASP A 656 -35.89 3.74 18.40
CA ASP A 656 -36.14 3.93 16.98
C ASP A 656 -34.81 3.79 16.22
N ARG A 657 -34.64 2.68 15.47
CA ARG A 657 -33.41 2.41 14.72
C ARG A 657 -33.11 3.49 13.67
N THR A 658 -34.15 4.13 13.11
CA THR A 658 -34.02 5.15 12.06
C THR A 658 -33.52 6.50 12.61
N GLN A 659 -33.73 6.76 13.89
CA GLN A 659 -33.24 7.96 14.59
C GLN A 659 -31.90 7.74 15.31
N GLN A 660 -31.44 6.50 15.46
CA GLN A 660 -30.19 6.14 16.14
C GLN A 660 -29.03 5.92 15.15
N THR A 661 -28.88 6.77 14.13
CA THR A 661 -27.85 6.64 13.11
C THR A 661 -26.64 7.57 13.30
N ALA A 662 -26.71 8.50 14.26
CA ALA A 662 -25.65 9.49 14.49
C ALA A 662 -24.61 9.02 15.51
N TYR A 663 -25.03 8.28 16.55
CA TYR A 663 -24.18 7.74 17.60
C TYR A 663 -24.78 6.46 18.18
N LEU A 664 -23.96 5.67 18.88
CA LEU A 664 -24.37 4.41 19.49
C LEU A 664 -25.12 4.65 20.81
N VAL A 665 -26.41 4.36 20.81
CA VAL A 665 -27.30 4.50 21.97
C VAL A 665 -27.21 3.25 22.83
N HIS A 666 -26.83 3.40 24.11
CA HIS A 666 -26.75 2.29 25.05
C HIS A 666 -28.06 2.05 25.80
N GLN A 667 -28.14 0.96 26.56
CA GLN A 667 -29.41 0.51 27.16
C GLN A 667 -29.97 1.40 28.23
N ASP A 668 -29.17 2.19 28.96
CA ASP A 668 -29.66 3.05 30.02
C ASP A 668 -30.09 4.48 29.55
N GLU A 669 -29.92 4.77 28.23
CA GLU A 669 -30.41 6.05 27.70
C GLU A 669 -31.93 6.15 27.69
N GLY A 670 -32.44 7.39 27.68
CA GLY A 670 -33.86 7.72 27.70
C GLY A 670 -34.59 7.33 26.41
N ASP A 671 -35.82 7.78 26.28
CA ASP A 671 -36.68 7.50 25.13
C ASP A 671 -36.14 8.08 23.83
N ILE A 672 -36.07 7.24 22.80
CA ILE A 672 -35.77 7.60 21.40
C ILE A 672 -36.83 6.92 20.53
N GLY A 673 -37.81 7.66 20.13
CA GLY A 673 -38.93 7.11 19.35
C GLY A 673 -40.18 6.90 20.19
N PRO A 674 -41.10 5.96 19.89
CA PRO A 674 -40.86 4.69 19.15
C PRO A 674 -40.83 4.86 17.63
N GLU A 675 -40.20 3.90 16.93
CA GLU A 675 -40.32 3.79 15.49
C GLU A 675 -41.81 3.63 15.10
N PRO A 676 -42.29 4.33 14.06
CA PRO A 676 -43.72 4.27 13.68
C PRO A 676 -44.19 2.83 13.43
N GLY A 677 -45.38 2.50 13.97
CA GLY A 677 -45.97 1.19 13.89
C GLY A 677 -45.49 0.17 14.93
N THR A 678 -44.56 0.58 15.83
CA THR A 678 -44.07 -0.31 16.88
C THR A 678 -45.08 -0.49 18.01
N SER A 679 -45.27 -1.74 18.42
CA SER A 679 -45.93 -2.18 19.64
C SER A 679 -44.99 -3.06 20.47
N TYR A 680 -45.38 -3.39 21.69
CA TYR A 680 -44.56 -4.21 22.57
C TYR A 680 -45.31 -5.46 23.00
N THR A 681 -44.54 -6.54 23.21
CA THR A 681 -45.00 -7.76 23.82
C THR A 681 -44.24 -8.03 25.12
N VAL A 682 -44.96 -8.19 26.21
CA VAL A 682 -44.40 -8.60 27.51
C VAL A 682 -44.78 -10.06 27.78
N ARG A 683 -43.78 -10.91 28.03
CA ARG A 683 -43.94 -12.30 28.42
C ARG A 683 -43.47 -12.48 29.85
N VAL A 684 -44.25 -13.13 30.67
CA VAL A 684 -43.87 -13.49 32.05
C VAL A 684 -43.59 -15.00 32.07
N ARG A 685 -42.42 -15.36 32.55
CA ARG A 685 -42.02 -16.75 32.77
C ARG A 685 -41.80 -17.04 34.23
N ASP A 686 -42.13 -18.24 34.67
CA ASP A 686 -41.86 -18.69 36.02
C ASP A 686 -40.36 -19.03 36.21
N ARG A 687 -39.97 -19.48 37.41
CA ARG A 687 -38.61 -19.91 37.73
C ARG A 687 -38.09 -21.08 36.91
N HIS A 688 -38.94 -21.85 36.28
CA HIS A 688 -38.64 -22.97 35.43
C HIS A 688 -38.56 -22.59 33.94
N GLY A 689 -38.82 -21.31 33.60
CA GLY A 689 -38.84 -20.83 32.24
C GLY A 689 -40.18 -21.06 31.53
N ALA A 690 -41.19 -21.62 32.18
CA ALA A 690 -42.51 -21.84 31.57
C ALA A 690 -43.23 -20.46 31.42
N LEU A 691 -43.85 -20.28 30.24
CA LEU A 691 -44.63 -19.09 29.94
C LEU A 691 -45.91 -19.05 30.76
N VAL A 692 -46.04 -18.02 31.59
CA VAL A 692 -47.20 -17.83 32.51
C VAL A 692 -48.20 -16.87 31.92
N ARG A 693 -47.72 -15.75 31.34
CA ARG A 693 -48.58 -14.70 30.77
C ARG A 693 -47.95 -14.07 29.57
N THR A 694 -48.79 -13.62 28.62
CA THR A 694 -48.36 -12.80 27.49
C THR A 694 -49.31 -11.60 27.39
N ALA A 695 -48.76 -10.40 27.31
CA ALA A 695 -49.45 -9.16 26.96
C ALA A 695 -48.92 -8.61 25.66
N ASN A 696 -49.76 -8.66 24.59
CA ASN A 696 -49.38 -8.25 23.24
C ASN A 696 -49.90 -6.86 22.90
N SER A 697 -49.40 -6.29 21.81
CA SER A 697 -49.87 -5.06 21.18
C SER A 697 -49.91 -3.85 22.14
N LEU A 698 -48.97 -3.77 23.07
CA LEU A 698 -48.84 -2.66 23.97
C LEU A 698 -48.28 -1.46 23.20
N THR A 699 -48.97 -0.33 23.22
CA THR A 699 -48.54 0.90 22.55
C THR A 699 -47.94 1.93 23.50
N SER A 700 -48.02 1.69 24.82
CA SER A 700 -47.37 2.47 25.86
C SER A 700 -46.02 1.82 26.24
N ASN A 701 -45.17 2.60 26.92
CA ASN A 701 -43.90 2.15 27.49
C ASN A 701 -44.02 1.69 28.94
N THR A 702 -45.20 1.23 29.33
CA THR A 702 -45.49 0.70 30.66
C THR A 702 -46.52 -0.43 30.60
N TRP A 703 -46.35 -1.40 31.48
CA TRP A 703 -47.33 -2.46 31.69
C TRP A 703 -47.28 -2.90 33.16
N THR A 704 -48.46 -3.26 33.71
CA THR A 704 -48.58 -3.69 35.10
C THR A 704 -49.15 -5.09 35.17
N TRP A 705 -48.47 -6.00 35.85
CA TRP A 705 -48.96 -7.30 36.26
C TRP A 705 -49.49 -7.22 37.67
N THR A 706 -50.79 -7.15 37.79
CA THR A 706 -51.45 -6.96 39.08
C THR A 706 -51.38 -8.19 39.97
N VAL A 707 -51.57 -8.04 41.26
CA VAL A 707 -51.67 -9.18 42.20
C VAL A 707 -52.81 -10.13 41.78
N ALA A 708 -53.93 -9.57 41.28
CA ALA A 708 -55.06 -10.39 40.81
C ALA A 708 -54.70 -11.21 39.56
N ASP A 709 -53.97 -10.61 38.63
CA ASP A 709 -53.48 -11.33 37.46
C ASP A 709 -52.51 -12.47 37.85
N ALA A 710 -51.58 -12.16 38.75
CA ALA A 710 -50.60 -13.13 39.21
C ALA A 710 -51.24 -14.31 39.99
N ALA A 711 -52.33 -14.03 40.68
CA ALA A 711 -53.12 -15.09 41.35
C ALA A 711 -53.91 -15.96 40.35
N ALA A 712 -54.37 -15.36 39.26
CA ALA A 712 -55.06 -16.10 38.18
C ALA A 712 -54.09 -16.96 37.35
N ASP A 713 -52.85 -16.53 37.23
CA ASP A 713 -51.80 -17.22 36.46
C ASP A 713 -51.13 -18.34 37.29
N ALA A 714 -51.86 -19.21 37.86
CA ALA A 714 -51.58 -20.31 38.77
C ALA A 714 -50.10 -20.65 38.99
N GLY A 715 -49.55 -20.33 40.20
CA GLY A 715 -48.21 -20.74 40.65
C GLY A 715 -47.12 -19.72 40.64
N ALA A 716 -47.36 -18.52 40.04
CA ALA A 716 -46.34 -17.50 39.96
C ALA A 716 -46.33 -16.51 41.15
N ALA A 717 -47.32 -16.59 42.04
CA ALA A 717 -47.36 -15.77 43.27
C ALA A 717 -46.40 -16.32 44.32
N GLY A 718 -45.32 -15.62 44.62
CA GLY A 718 -44.32 -15.98 45.61
C GLY A 718 -43.06 -16.62 45.06
N ASP A 719 -42.90 -16.72 43.75
CA ASP A 719 -41.72 -17.28 43.11
C ASP A 719 -40.95 -16.20 42.30
N ARG A 720 -39.72 -16.58 41.87
CA ARG A 720 -38.93 -15.78 40.96
C ARG A 720 -39.58 -15.84 39.58
N VAL A 721 -39.78 -14.68 38.98
CA VAL A 721 -40.32 -14.49 37.64
C VAL A 721 -39.34 -13.76 36.76
N THR A 722 -39.34 -14.10 35.47
CA THR A 722 -38.58 -13.40 34.45
C THR A 722 -39.58 -12.71 33.50
N LEU A 723 -39.42 -11.42 33.33
CA LEU A 723 -40.15 -10.63 32.33
C LEU A 723 -39.26 -10.52 31.08
N GLU A 724 -39.80 -10.92 29.95
CA GLU A 724 -39.19 -10.73 28.62
C GLU A 724 -39.99 -9.70 27.85
N ILE A 725 -39.32 -8.68 27.30
CA ILE A 725 -39.98 -7.61 26.55
C ILE A 725 -39.36 -7.54 25.17
N THR A 726 -40.22 -7.60 24.15
CA THR A 726 -39.82 -7.41 22.74
C THR A 726 -40.59 -6.23 22.16
N ALA A 727 -39.93 -5.49 21.26
CA ALA A 727 -40.61 -4.57 20.36
C ALA A 727 -41.10 -5.37 19.14
N VAL A 728 -42.25 -5.01 18.60
CA VAL A 728 -42.89 -5.68 17.44
C VAL A 728 -43.30 -4.61 16.43
N ARG A 729 -42.89 -4.74 15.19
CA ARG A 729 -43.28 -3.89 14.08
C ARG A 729 -43.48 -4.73 12.84
N ASP A 730 -44.56 -4.54 12.10
CA ASP A 730 -44.90 -5.25 10.87
C ASP A 730 -44.83 -6.78 11.00
N GLY A 731 -45.18 -7.29 12.20
CA GLY A 731 -45.11 -8.73 12.51
C GLY A 731 -43.73 -9.27 12.88
N LEU A 732 -42.67 -8.43 12.81
CA LEU A 732 -41.32 -8.79 13.19
C LEU A 732 -41.03 -8.39 14.63
N GLU A 733 -40.55 -9.33 15.44
CA GLU A 733 -40.06 -9.04 16.80
C GLU A 733 -38.61 -8.56 16.74
N SER A 734 -38.18 -7.74 17.73
CA SER A 734 -36.82 -7.35 17.93
C SER A 734 -35.89 -8.57 17.95
N TRP A 735 -34.67 -8.42 17.45
CA TRP A 735 -33.73 -9.52 17.32
C TRP A 735 -33.41 -10.20 18.66
N GLN A 736 -33.35 -9.41 19.72
CA GLN A 736 -33.23 -9.91 21.09
C GLN A 736 -34.38 -9.36 21.97
N ALA A 737 -34.69 -10.10 23.02
CA ALA A 737 -35.65 -9.66 24.05
C ALA A 737 -34.88 -9.12 25.26
N GLN A 738 -35.39 -8.05 25.83
CA GLN A 738 -34.97 -7.61 27.17
C GLN A 738 -35.51 -8.56 28.22
N ALA A 739 -34.65 -9.07 29.08
CA ALA A 739 -35.07 -9.97 30.16
C ALA A 739 -34.65 -9.44 31.53
N ARG A 740 -35.58 -9.42 32.47
CA ARG A 740 -35.33 -9.07 33.86
C ARG A 740 -36.01 -10.06 34.79
N SER A 741 -35.24 -10.57 35.75
CA SER A 741 -35.77 -11.48 36.78
C SER A 741 -35.99 -10.75 38.09
N VAL A 742 -37.05 -11.05 38.79
CA VAL A 742 -37.36 -10.51 40.11
C VAL A 742 -38.04 -11.53 41.01
N ASP A 743 -37.70 -11.50 42.29
CA ASP A 743 -38.36 -12.31 43.30
C ASP A 743 -39.64 -11.59 43.75
N ARG A 744 -40.76 -12.31 43.80
CA ARG A 744 -42.05 -11.77 44.30
C ARG A 744 -42.32 -12.21 45.72
N ALA A 745 -42.69 -11.25 46.59
CA ALA A 745 -43.15 -11.56 47.91
C ALA A 745 -44.52 -12.22 47.84
N GLY A 746 -44.68 -13.40 48.44
CA GLY A 746 -45.93 -14.15 48.48
C GLY A 746 -45.92 -15.21 49.56
N TYR A 747 -47.08 -15.77 49.89
CA TYR A 747 -47.24 -16.88 50.84
C TYR A 747 -46.70 -18.19 50.25
N GLY A 748 -45.38 -18.39 50.28
CA GLY A 748 -44.76 -19.55 49.70
C GLY A 748 -43.27 -19.51 49.68
N LEU A 749 -42.65 -18.36 49.98
CA LEU A 749 -41.22 -18.25 50.16
C LEU A 749 -40.82 -19.12 51.39
N ARG A 750 -39.91 -20.06 51.18
CA ARG A 750 -39.43 -20.96 52.24
C ARG A 750 -39.02 -20.16 53.47
N TRP A 751 -39.59 -20.47 54.64
CA TRP A 751 -39.11 -19.99 55.92
C TRP A 751 -37.57 -20.18 55.98
N GLY A 752 -36.83 -19.11 56.04
CA GLY A 752 -35.40 -19.12 56.20
C GLY A 752 -34.53 -18.42 55.13
N GLN A 753 -35.08 -18.04 53.98
CA GLN A 753 -34.23 -17.41 52.93
C GLN A 753 -34.15 -15.86 53.01
N HIS A 754 -34.92 -15.20 53.84
CA HIS A 754 -34.94 -13.75 53.98
C HIS A 754 -34.83 -13.16 55.40
N TRP A 755 -34.34 -13.95 56.34
CA TRP A 755 -33.99 -13.45 57.68
C TRP A 755 -32.45 -13.42 57.82
N GLY A 756 -31.81 -12.42 57.25
CA GLY A 756 -30.35 -12.29 57.33
C GLY A 756 -29.69 -11.37 56.34
N GLY A 757 -30.37 -10.44 55.79
CA GLY A 757 -29.79 -9.44 54.89
C GLY A 757 -30.28 -8.05 55.22
N VAL A 758 -29.51 -7.33 56.01
CA VAL A 758 -29.52 -5.86 56.06
C VAL A 758 -28.56 -5.39 55.02
#